data_e4bd6242b2e3c4d8d1723d11bf533f23
#
_entry.id   e4bd6242b2e3c4d8d1723d11bf533f23
#
_cell.length_a   1.000
_cell.length_b   1.000
_cell.length_c   1.000
_cell.angle_alpha   90.00
_cell.angle_beta   90.00
_cell.angle_gamma   90.00
#
_symmetry.space_group_name_H-M   'P 1'
#
loop_
_entity.id
_entity.type
_entity.pdbx_description
1 polymer ?
#
loop_
_entity_poly.entity_id
_entity_poly.type
_entity_poly.pdbx_seq_one_letter_code
_entity_poly.pdbx_strand_id
1 'polypeptide(L)'
;MGISKDLTEEDIKFRYINEAITSKGWSKDSIFMEQKVKFTDGKISLHGNLVHREKPKFADYVLYANKATPIAIVEAKDANHSVSHGLQQAMTYAQMLDVKFAYSSNGEGFAEHDFLTGKERTFAMDEFPTKEELIERYKNEANDENGLNEQELAIIKQSFCTGQNIFPPRYYQRNAVNRTVNAIARGQNRVLLVMATGTGKTYTAFQIVWRLLKSGLKKKVLYLADRNILVDQSIQQDFKPLEKVTHKIDYSKDKNHLEELGSYQVFFALYQQLIGQNDAKNYKELFPNPDYFDLVIVDECHRGSAKDDSNWRNILEYFSSATHIGMTATPKETKYQSSIGYFGEPIYTYSLKNGIEDGFLAPFKVINITTNIGDEWRPTKGQKDIYGNEIEDRIYNNSDYDYNIIIEDRIREVAQEITNYLKSTDRMAKTIVFCADETHAERMRLALTNANADMCKKNPDYVVRITGSDEYGKSKLDYFISVSSEYPVIATTSKLLSTGVDCKMVKLIVLDQQIGSMTEFKQIIGRGTRLRENEGKTNFTVMDFRNVTRLFADPDWDGPIEMDPDYPIKSREAKTPVLPVDDTPPIVGDPITRPKPLVDKDGCQVMVVNKVVSVYDADGKLLRTESITDYTKKNILDSFATIDTFTSKWNEIKKKSDIADMLKERGIDLAELKTSQEMSNVDDFDFICHIAYGKKTLTRRERAEQVKKRDIFTKYGEQARLVLEALLEKYMEEGISELESLTVLENDPFRRLGSKANIVKFFGGKRDYLKAVKELEQTIYNIA
;
A
#
# COMPACT_ATOMS: atom_id res chain seq x y z
N MET A 1 -45.55 -12.52 -28.42
CA MET A 1 -44.77 -11.60 -29.28
C MET A 1 -43.35 -11.61 -28.77
N GLY A 2 -42.38 -11.98 -29.62
CA GLY A 2 -40.97 -11.95 -29.21
C GLY A 2 -40.52 -10.51 -28.93
N ILE A 3 -39.57 -10.37 -28.03
CA ILE A 3 -38.97 -9.07 -27.67
C ILE A 3 -38.21 -8.51 -28.86
N SER A 4 -38.34 -7.20 -29.13
CA SER A 4 -37.59 -6.56 -30.22
C SER A 4 -36.08 -6.64 -29.97
N LYS A 5 -35.35 -7.07 -31.00
CA LYS A 5 -33.88 -7.17 -30.95
C LYS A 5 -33.15 -5.83 -30.93
N ASP A 6 -33.88 -4.73 -31.14
CA ASP A 6 -33.33 -3.35 -31.10
C ASP A 6 -33.28 -2.78 -29.69
N LEU A 7 -33.81 -3.51 -28.68
CA LEU A 7 -33.81 -3.04 -27.28
C LEU A 7 -32.43 -3.23 -26.66
N THR A 8 -31.97 -2.17 -26.02
CA THR A 8 -30.73 -2.20 -25.24
C THR A 8 -30.90 -3.01 -23.95
N GLU A 9 -29.80 -3.41 -23.34
CA GLU A 9 -29.81 -4.08 -22.03
C GLU A 9 -30.55 -3.25 -20.96
N GLU A 10 -30.42 -1.91 -20.97
CA GLU A 10 -31.15 -1.05 -20.06
C GLU A 10 -32.66 -1.02 -20.34
N ASP A 11 -33.09 -1.12 -21.61
CA ASP A 11 -34.51 -1.27 -21.95
C ASP A 11 -35.07 -2.59 -21.44
N ILE A 12 -34.31 -3.68 -21.58
CA ILE A 12 -34.69 -5.01 -21.09
C ILE A 12 -34.81 -5.00 -19.57
N LYS A 13 -33.84 -4.39 -18.86
CA LYS A 13 -33.91 -4.24 -17.39
C LYS A 13 -35.18 -3.50 -16.99
N PHE A 14 -35.47 -2.36 -17.62
CA PHE A 14 -36.54 -1.49 -17.20
C PHE A 14 -37.93 -2.07 -17.52
N ARG A 15 -38.11 -2.61 -18.74
CA ARG A 15 -39.44 -3.04 -19.22
C ARG A 15 -39.84 -4.44 -18.79
N TYR A 16 -38.89 -5.36 -18.62
CA TYR A 16 -39.18 -6.80 -18.43
C TYR A 16 -38.64 -7.32 -17.10
N ILE A 17 -37.34 -7.19 -16.87
CA ILE A 17 -36.70 -7.79 -15.68
C ILE A 17 -37.17 -7.11 -14.40
N ASN A 18 -37.20 -5.78 -14.39
CA ASN A 18 -37.64 -5.03 -13.21
C ASN A 18 -39.11 -5.33 -12.86
N GLU A 19 -39.99 -5.43 -13.85
CA GLU A 19 -41.41 -5.78 -13.67
C GLU A 19 -41.56 -7.19 -13.11
N ALA A 20 -40.85 -8.19 -13.71
CA ALA A 20 -40.89 -9.57 -13.26
C ALA A 20 -40.45 -9.71 -11.80
N ILE A 21 -39.33 -9.07 -11.42
CA ILE A 21 -38.79 -9.15 -10.05
C ILE A 21 -39.71 -8.41 -9.06
N THR A 22 -40.16 -7.21 -9.39
CA THR A 22 -40.99 -6.41 -8.49
C THR A 22 -42.40 -7.00 -8.30
N SER A 23 -42.97 -7.66 -9.30
CA SER A 23 -44.26 -8.38 -9.20
C SER A 23 -44.22 -9.51 -8.16
N LYS A 24 -43.01 -10.02 -7.82
CA LYS A 24 -42.78 -11.06 -6.80
C LYS A 24 -42.44 -10.48 -5.42
N GLY A 25 -42.66 -9.18 -5.23
CA GLY A 25 -42.46 -8.51 -3.93
C GLY A 25 -41.04 -8.01 -3.65
N TRP A 26 -40.11 -8.15 -4.60
CA TRP A 26 -38.80 -7.52 -4.50
C TRP A 26 -38.92 -6.02 -4.79
N SER A 27 -38.56 -5.17 -3.84
CA SER A 27 -38.77 -3.72 -3.98
C SER A 27 -37.59 -2.94 -3.43
N LYS A 28 -37.28 -1.81 -4.09
CA LYS A 28 -36.33 -0.82 -3.60
C LYS A 28 -36.81 -0.14 -2.32
N ASP A 29 -38.10 0.11 -2.19
CA ASP A 29 -38.69 0.83 -1.05
C ASP A 29 -38.62 0.02 0.23
N SER A 30 -38.71 -1.30 0.13
CA SER A 30 -38.53 -2.23 1.25
C SER A 30 -37.08 -2.67 1.45
N ILE A 31 -36.16 -2.20 0.61
CA ILE A 31 -34.71 -2.47 0.65
C ILE A 31 -34.38 -3.98 0.50
N PHE A 32 -35.17 -4.69 -0.27
CA PHE A 32 -34.89 -6.08 -0.64
C PHE A 32 -34.27 -6.21 -2.02
N MET A 33 -34.12 -5.11 -2.75
CA MET A 33 -33.52 -5.07 -4.09
C MET A 33 -32.65 -3.81 -4.25
N GLU A 34 -31.43 -4.00 -4.68
CA GLU A 34 -30.55 -2.91 -5.13
C GLU A 34 -30.20 -3.11 -6.62
N GLN A 35 -30.20 -2.03 -7.39
CA GLN A 35 -29.81 -2.02 -8.79
C GLN A 35 -28.43 -1.38 -8.96
N LYS A 36 -27.65 -1.87 -9.93
CA LYS A 36 -26.32 -1.37 -10.28
C LYS A 36 -25.39 -1.30 -9.06
N VAL A 37 -25.26 -2.45 -8.38
CA VAL A 37 -24.47 -2.56 -7.15
C VAL A 37 -23.00 -2.65 -7.50
N LYS A 38 -22.22 -1.68 -7.01
CA LYS A 38 -20.76 -1.64 -7.18
C LYS A 38 -20.08 -2.60 -6.21
N PHE A 39 -19.26 -3.52 -6.74
CA PHE A 39 -18.46 -4.45 -5.94
C PHE A 39 -17.06 -3.92 -5.69
N THR A 40 -16.36 -3.56 -6.77
CA THR A 40 -14.97 -3.15 -6.72
C THR A 40 -14.82 -1.69 -7.14
N ASP A 41 -13.70 -1.08 -6.75
CA ASP A 41 -13.36 0.26 -7.23
C ASP A 41 -12.62 0.22 -8.58
N GLY A 42 -12.26 -0.97 -9.05
CA GLY A 42 -11.41 -1.20 -10.22
C GLY A 42 -9.93 -1.17 -9.86
N LYS A 43 -9.19 -2.16 -10.37
CA LYS A 43 -7.75 -2.30 -10.16
C LYS A 43 -7.01 -1.04 -10.58
N ILE A 44 -6.03 -0.63 -9.78
CA ILE A 44 -5.09 0.42 -10.14
C ILE A 44 -3.83 -0.25 -10.69
N SER A 45 -3.50 0.03 -11.94
CA SER A 45 -2.29 -0.45 -12.61
C SER A 45 -1.27 0.69 -12.71
N LEU A 46 0.00 0.38 -12.50
CA LEU A 46 1.10 1.32 -12.62
C LEU A 46 1.87 1.07 -13.91
N HIS A 47 1.86 2.03 -14.82
CA HIS A 47 2.69 2.05 -16.02
C HIS A 47 3.72 3.19 -15.86
N GLY A 48 4.86 2.88 -15.27
CA GLY A 48 5.79 3.90 -14.78
C GLY A 48 5.20 4.66 -13.60
N ASN A 49 4.98 5.96 -13.74
CA ASN A 49 4.23 6.78 -12.79
C ASN A 49 2.81 7.09 -13.26
N LEU A 50 2.42 6.63 -14.46
CA LEU A 50 1.05 6.75 -14.91
C LEU A 50 0.17 5.76 -14.15
N VAL A 51 -0.87 6.29 -13.54
CA VAL A 51 -1.86 5.52 -12.81
C VAL A 51 -3.06 5.31 -13.71
N HIS A 52 -3.38 4.07 -14.01
CA HIS A 52 -4.59 3.69 -14.74
C HIS A 52 -5.51 2.92 -13.82
N ARG A 53 -6.76 3.34 -13.71
CA ARG A 53 -7.79 2.61 -12.97
C ARG A 53 -8.72 1.89 -13.93
N GLU A 54 -8.85 0.59 -13.75
CA GLU A 54 -9.82 -0.23 -14.48
C GLU A 54 -11.25 0.13 -14.07
N LYS A 55 -12.21 -0.25 -14.91
CA LYS A 55 -13.62 -0.02 -14.60
C LYS A 55 -14.05 -0.84 -13.37
N PRO A 56 -14.82 -0.25 -12.46
CA PRO A 56 -15.44 -0.98 -11.36
C PRO A 56 -16.35 -2.11 -11.88
N LYS A 57 -16.45 -3.20 -11.12
CA LYS A 57 -17.41 -4.27 -11.38
C LYS A 57 -18.75 -3.92 -10.74
N PHE A 58 -19.83 -4.14 -11.47
CA PHE A 58 -21.19 -3.91 -11.01
C PHE A 58 -22.03 -5.15 -11.29
N ALA A 59 -22.94 -5.50 -10.36
CA ALA A 59 -24.06 -6.37 -10.67
C ALA A 59 -25.28 -5.53 -11.06
N ASP A 60 -26.09 -6.05 -11.94
CA ASP A 60 -27.32 -5.37 -12.36
C ASP A 60 -28.33 -5.31 -11.23
N TYR A 61 -28.55 -6.44 -10.54
CA TYR A 61 -29.40 -6.50 -9.36
C TYR A 61 -28.77 -7.38 -8.28
N VAL A 62 -28.89 -6.95 -7.03
CA VAL A 62 -28.65 -7.77 -5.85
C VAL A 62 -29.93 -7.82 -5.03
N LEU A 63 -30.38 -9.02 -4.72
CA LEU A 63 -31.60 -9.29 -3.94
C LEU A 63 -31.20 -9.69 -2.52
N TYR A 64 -31.90 -9.17 -1.53
CA TYR A 64 -31.57 -9.33 -0.11
C TYR A 64 -32.68 -10.04 0.64
N ALA A 65 -32.32 -11.02 1.46
CA ALA A 65 -33.21 -11.55 2.48
C ALA A 65 -33.52 -10.48 3.54
N ASN A 66 -32.51 -9.63 3.83
CA ASN A 66 -32.55 -8.46 4.69
C ASN A 66 -31.39 -7.55 4.27
N LYS A 67 -31.37 -6.26 4.67
CA LYS A 67 -30.33 -5.26 4.39
C LYS A 67 -28.87 -5.74 4.54
N ALA A 68 -28.63 -6.70 5.42
CA ALA A 68 -27.28 -7.21 5.69
C ALA A 68 -26.94 -8.47 4.87
N THR A 69 -27.95 -9.21 4.40
CA THR A 69 -27.78 -10.55 3.86
C THR A 69 -28.27 -10.61 2.41
N PRO A 70 -27.37 -10.48 1.43
CA PRO A 70 -27.70 -10.74 0.03
C PRO A 70 -28.04 -12.24 -0.13
N ILE A 71 -28.98 -12.56 -1.02
CA ILE A 71 -29.44 -13.94 -1.26
C ILE A 71 -29.31 -14.34 -2.71
N ALA A 72 -29.46 -13.39 -3.64
CA ALA A 72 -29.39 -13.66 -5.07
C ALA A 72 -28.80 -12.50 -5.85
N ILE A 73 -28.27 -12.82 -7.04
CA ILE A 73 -27.83 -11.86 -8.05
C ILE A 73 -28.59 -12.10 -9.34
N VAL A 74 -28.92 -11.02 -10.05
CA VAL A 74 -29.50 -11.10 -11.41
C VAL A 74 -28.67 -10.25 -12.35
N GLU A 75 -28.20 -10.85 -13.44
CA GLU A 75 -27.51 -10.19 -14.56
C GLU A 75 -28.44 -10.08 -15.75
N ALA A 76 -28.48 -8.93 -16.36
CA ALA A 76 -29.28 -8.66 -17.55
C ALA A 76 -28.41 -8.80 -18.81
N LYS A 77 -29.05 -9.15 -19.90
CA LYS A 77 -28.48 -9.13 -21.26
C LYS A 77 -29.54 -8.60 -22.22
N ASP A 78 -29.10 -8.05 -23.34
CA ASP A 78 -30.03 -7.65 -24.42
C ASP A 78 -30.68 -8.87 -25.12
N ALA A 79 -31.73 -8.62 -25.87
CA ALA A 79 -32.51 -9.65 -26.54
C ALA A 79 -31.77 -10.40 -27.70
N ASN A 80 -30.54 -9.98 -28.03
CA ASN A 80 -29.70 -10.69 -29.01
C ASN A 80 -28.95 -11.89 -28.43
N HIS A 81 -28.89 -11.95 -27.08
CA HIS A 81 -28.23 -13.01 -26.33
C HIS A 81 -29.22 -14.05 -25.84
N SER A 82 -28.76 -15.28 -25.59
CA SER A 82 -29.58 -16.30 -24.93
C SER A 82 -29.84 -15.93 -23.46
N VAL A 83 -30.93 -16.48 -22.89
CA VAL A 83 -31.30 -16.27 -21.48
C VAL A 83 -30.16 -16.61 -20.53
N SER A 84 -29.35 -17.62 -20.84
CA SER A 84 -28.22 -18.06 -20.03
C SER A 84 -26.90 -17.34 -20.29
N HIS A 85 -26.85 -16.40 -21.24
CA HIS A 85 -25.57 -15.76 -21.63
C HIS A 85 -24.86 -15.05 -20.49
N GLY A 86 -25.62 -14.39 -19.61
CA GLY A 86 -25.08 -13.69 -18.43
C GLY A 86 -24.84 -14.58 -17.20
N LEU A 87 -25.20 -15.87 -17.25
CA LEU A 87 -25.22 -16.71 -16.06
C LEU A 87 -23.82 -16.92 -15.46
N GLN A 88 -22.80 -17.11 -16.26
CA GLN A 88 -21.40 -17.23 -15.80
C GLN A 88 -20.93 -15.96 -15.06
N GLN A 89 -21.33 -14.80 -15.56
CA GLN A 89 -21.04 -13.52 -14.89
C GLN A 89 -21.80 -13.41 -13.57
N ALA A 90 -23.09 -13.75 -13.57
CA ALA A 90 -23.91 -13.79 -12.34
C ALA A 90 -23.34 -14.75 -11.31
N MET A 91 -22.88 -15.95 -11.72
CA MET A 91 -22.22 -16.91 -10.85
C MET A 91 -20.92 -16.35 -10.24
N THR A 92 -20.10 -15.69 -11.04
CA THR A 92 -18.87 -15.04 -10.54
C THR A 92 -19.19 -14.01 -9.45
N TYR A 93 -20.19 -13.17 -9.68
CA TYR A 93 -20.60 -12.16 -8.71
C TYR A 93 -21.29 -12.77 -7.48
N ALA A 94 -22.04 -13.87 -7.68
CA ALA A 94 -22.63 -14.63 -6.59
C ALA A 94 -21.56 -15.23 -5.67
N GLN A 95 -20.48 -15.77 -6.23
CA GLN A 95 -19.32 -16.24 -5.46
C GLN A 95 -18.63 -15.09 -4.72
N MET A 96 -18.44 -13.93 -5.38
CA MET A 96 -17.88 -12.74 -4.72
C MET A 96 -18.74 -12.28 -3.53
N LEU A 97 -20.07 -12.33 -3.61
CA LEU A 97 -20.97 -11.93 -2.54
C LEU A 97 -21.34 -13.06 -1.57
N ASP A 98 -20.88 -14.28 -1.82
CA ASP A 98 -21.24 -15.48 -1.06
C ASP A 98 -22.76 -15.72 -1.00
N VAL A 99 -23.44 -15.49 -2.14
CA VAL A 99 -24.88 -15.72 -2.28
C VAL A 99 -25.17 -17.07 -2.94
N LYS A 100 -26.36 -17.59 -2.71
CA LYS A 100 -26.73 -18.97 -3.06
C LYS A 100 -27.45 -19.10 -4.41
N PHE A 101 -27.94 -17.99 -4.98
CA PHE A 101 -28.68 -18.03 -6.24
C PHE A 101 -28.14 -17.00 -7.21
N ALA A 102 -27.86 -17.45 -8.44
CA ALA A 102 -27.43 -16.60 -9.53
C ALA A 102 -28.42 -16.70 -10.68
N TYR A 103 -28.82 -15.56 -11.23
CA TYR A 103 -29.78 -15.50 -12.33
C TYR A 103 -29.20 -14.70 -13.49
N SER A 104 -29.58 -15.08 -14.70
CA SER A 104 -29.40 -14.29 -15.92
C SER A 104 -30.74 -14.16 -16.64
N SER A 105 -30.97 -13.01 -17.30
CA SER A 105 -32.18 -12.78 -18.10
C SER A 105 -31.91 -11.89 -19.29
N ASN A 106 -32.55 -12.20 -20.44
CA ASN A 106 -32.62 -11.35 -21.63
C ASN A 106 -34.02 -10.74 -21.83
N GLY A 107 -34.89 -10.85 -20.83
CA GLY A 107 -36.27 -10.41 -20.87
C GLY A 107 -37.28 -11.45 -21.36
N GLU A 108 -36.86 -12.55 -21.99
CA GLU A 108 -37.75 -13.65 -22.43
C GLU A 108 -37.98 -14.70 -21.35
N GLY A 109 -37.04 -14.83 -20.43
CA GLY A 109 -37.08 -15.75 -19.30
C GLY A 109 -35.88 -15.56 -18.39
N PHE A 110 -35.72 -16.42 -17.39
CA PHE A 110 -34.59 -16.48 -16.49
C PHE A 110 -33.85 -17.82 -16.61
N ALA A 111 -32.53 -17.77 -16.52
CA ALA A 111 -31.68 -18.91 -16.25
C ALA A 111 -31.17 -18.79 -14.81
N GLU A 112 -31.28 -19.84 -14.02
CA GLU A 112 -30.86 -19.92 -12.62
C GLU A 112 -29.71 -20.90 -12.47
N HIS A 113 -28.70 -20.54 -11.69
CA HIS A 113 -27.77 -21.47 -11.06
C HIS A 113 -28.00 -21.46 -9.55
N ASP A 114 -28.24 -22.63 -8.98
CA ASP A 114 -28.48 -22.85 -7.57
C ASP A 114 -27.22 -23.48 -6.94
N PHE A 115 -26.47 -22.70 -6.18
CA PHE A 115 -25.24 -23.19 -5.51
C PHE A 115 -25.48 -24.17 -4.37
N LEU A 116 -26.72 -24.28 -3.87
CA LEU A 116 -27.06 -25.26 -2.83
C LEU A 116 -27.16 -26.67 -3.43
N THR A 117 -27.73 -26.78 -4.65
CA THR A 117 -27.94 -28.05 -5.32
C THR A 117 -26.96 -28.34 -6.45
N GLY A 118 -26.23 -27.31 -6.91
CA GLY A 118 -25.39 -27.36 -8.11
C GLY A 118 -26.16 -27.48 -9.42
N LYS A 119 -27.50 -27.25 -9.41
CA LYS A 119 -28.37 -27.41 -10.58
C LYS A 119 -28.64 -26.09 -11.28
N GLU A 120 -28.87 -26.18 -12.58
CA GLU A 120 -29.32 -25.09 -13.43
C GLU A 120 -30.72 -25.37 -13.97
N ARG A 121 -31.50 -24.32 -14.14
CA ARG A 121 -32.82 -24.39 -14.80
C ARG A 121 -33.13 -23.09 -15.53
N THR A 122 -34.05 -23.16 -16.46
CA THR A 122 -34.65 -21.98 -17.12
C THR A 122 -36.16 -21.97 -16.88
N PHE A 123 -36.73 -20.78 -16.75
CA PHE A 123 -38.14 -20.59 -16.48
C PHE A 123 -38.65 -19.26 -17.04
N ALA A 124 -39.96 -19.09 -17.10
CA ALA A 124 -40.60 -17.91 -17.67
C ALA A 124 -40.46 -16.67 -16.73
N MET A 125 -40.69 -15.48 -17.28
CA MET A 125 -40.54 -14.20 -16.51
C MET A 125 -41.49 -14.14 -15.33
N ASP A 126 -42.67 -14.68 -15.41
CA ASP A 126 -43.71 -14.70 -14.35
C ASP A 126 -43.48 -15.79 -13.29
N GLU A 127 -42.48 -16.65 -13.47
CA GLU A 127 -42.10 -17.70 -12.53
C GLU A 127 -40.92 -17.32 -11.62
N PHE A 128 -40.49 -16.04 -11.64
CA PHE A 128 -39.40 -15.60 -10.78
C PHE A 128 -39.74 -15.83 -9.29
N PRO A 129 -38.82 -16.38 -8.48
CA PRO A 129 -39.13 -16.74 -7.09
C PRO A 129 -39.31 -15.52 -6.20
N THR A 130 -40.20 -15.65 -5.21
CA THR A 130 -40.38 -14.68 -4.10
C THR A 130 -39.21 -14.77 -3.13
N LYS A 131 -39.10 -13.76 -2.25
CA LYS A 131 -38.08 -13.75 -1.19
C LYS A 131 -38.31 -14.94 -0.22
N GLU A 132 -39.55 -15.21 0.11
CA GLU A 132 -39.95 -16.29 1.00
C GLU A 132 -39.57 -17.65 0.41
N GLU A 133 -39.78 -17.86 -0.88
CA GLU A 133 -39.39 -19.09 -1.59
C GLU A 133 -37.88 -19.30 -1.58
N LEU A 134 -37.09 -18.25 -1.81
CA LEU A 134 -35.62 -18.36 -1.79
C LEU A 134 -35.10 -18.62 -0.38
N ILE A 135 -35.67 -17.96 0.63
CA ILE A 135 -35.35 -18.23 2.04
C ILE A 135 -35.73 -19.66 2.43
N GLU A 136 -36.90 -20.13 2.00
CA GLU A 136 -37.38 -21.48 2.30
C GLU A 136 -36.49 -22.53 1.58
N ARG A 137 -36.08 -22.30 0.32
CA ARG A 137 -35.13 -23.19 -0.36
C ARG A 137 -33.81 -23.23 0.41
N TYR A 138 -33.33 -22.09 0.90
CA TYR A 138 -32.09 -22.03 1.68
C TYR A 138 -32.23 -22.74 3.05
N LYS A 139 -33.41 -22.76 3.65
CA LYS A 139 -33.67 -23.50 4.87
C LYS A 139 -33.80 -25.01 4.62
N ASN A 140 -34.56 -25.41 3.59
CA ASN A 140 -35.02 -26.80 3.42
C ASN A 140 -33.94 -27.75 2.88
N GLU A 141 -32.88 -27.24 2.29
CA GLU A 141 -31.66 -28.03 2.08
C GLU A 141 -30.91 -28.34 3.37
N ALA A 142 -31.44 -27.92 4.49
CA ALA A 142 -30.97 -28.14 5.85
C ALA A 142 -31.05 -29.58 6.37
N ASN A 143 -31.48 -30.54 5.61
CA ASN A 143 -31.19 -31.95 5.92
C ASN A 143 -29.71 -32.29 5.68
N ASP A 144 -28.99 -31.43 5.01
CA ASP A 144 -27.54 -31.36 4.91
C ASP A 144 -27.04 -30.11 5.65
N GLU A 145 -25.81 -30.11 6.07
CA GLU A 145 -25.11 -29.09 6.87
C GLU A 145 -25.20 -27.65 6.34
N ASN A 146 -25.88 -27.40 5.22
CA ASN A 146 -25.94 -26.16 4.47
C ASN A 146 -27.18 -25.27 4.68
N GLY A 147 -28.19 -25.74 5.37
CA GLY A 147 -29.42 -24.96 5.62
C GLY A 147 -29.30 -24.00 6.79
N LEU A 148 -30.24 -23.03 6.87
CA LEU A 148 -30.29 -22.02 7.93
C LEU A 148 -30.97 -22.57 9.19
N ASN A 149 -30.30 -22.47 10.35
CA ASN A 149 -30.88 -22.75 11.63
C ASN A 149 -31.60 -21.51 12.22
N GLU A 150 -32.33 -21.70 13.35
CA GLU A 150 -33.08 -20.60 13.99
C GLU A 150 -32.20 -19.44 14.45
N GLN A 151 -30.95 -19.70 14.87
CA GLN A 151 -30.04 -18.69 15.32
C GLN A 151 -29.49 -17.90 14.13
N GLU A 152 -29.20 -18.55 13.00
CA GLU A 152 -28.84 -17.89 11.76
C GLU A 152 -29.95 -16.98 11.25
N LEU A 153 -31.19 -17.43 11.33
CA LEU A 153 -32.39 -16.63 11.00
C LEU A 153 -32.52 -15.39 11.92
N ALA A 154 -32.21 -15.54 13.21
CA ALA A 154 -32.21 -14.42 14.15
C ALA A 154 -31.10 -13.38 13.76
N ILE A 155 -29.94 -13.84 13.34
CA ILE A 155 -28.84 -12.99 12.86
C ILE A 155 -29.19 -12.33 11.53
N ILE A 156 -29.77 -13.04 10.59
CA ILE A 156 -30.22 -12.49 9.30
C ILE A 156 -31.16 -11.29 9.52
N LYS A 157 -31.98 -11.29 10.54
CA LYS A 157 -32.86 -10.15 10.88
C LYS A 157 -32.10 -8.91 11.33
N GLN A 158 -30.83 -9.01 11.73
CA GLN A 158 -30.06 -7.90 12.23
C GLN A 158 -29.32 -7.19 11.09
N SER A 159 -29.52 -5.89 10.95
CA SER A 159 -28.81 -5.06 9.99
C SER A 159 -27.40 -4.72 10.46
N PHE A 160 -26.54 -4.37 9.52
CA PHE A 160 -25.27 -3.71 9.84
C PHE A 160 -25.54 -2.37 10.53
N CYS A 161 -24.62 -1.97 11.40
CA CYS A 161 -24.63 -0.61 11.92
C CYS A 161 -24.18 0.34 10.80
N THR A 162 -25.09 1.22 10.41
CA THR A 162 -24.83 2.28 9.42
C THR A 162 -25.38 3.60 9.95
N GLY A 163 -24.79 4.73 9.58
CA GLY A 163 -25.22 6.05 10.07
C GLY A 163 -24.33 7.17 9.52
N GLN A 164 -24.49 8.36 10.08
CA GLN A 164 -23.89 9.64 9.62
C GLN A 164 -22.39 9.54 9.70
N ASN A 165 -21.57 8.78 9.74
CA ASN A 165 -20.10 8.58 9.68
C ASN A 165 -19.73 7.09 9.70
N ILE A 166 -20.73 6.20 9.50
CA ILE A 166 -20.51 4.77 9.46
C ILE A 166 -20.94 4.31 8.08
N PHE A 167 -19.95 4.08 7.22
CA PHE A 167 -20.20 3.60 5.86
C PHE A 167 -20.70 2.16 5.88
N PRO A 168 -21.54 1.75 4.91
CA PRO A 168 -21.91 0.37 4.74
C PRO A 168 -20.65 -0.49 4.48
N PRO A 169 -20.63 -1.75 4.95
CA PRO A 169 -19.47 -2.61 4.74
C PRO A 169 -19.28 -2.89 3.24
N ARG A 170 -18.03 -2.89 2.81
CA ARG A 170 -17.63 -3.38 1.49
C ARG A 170 -17.98 -4.86 1.39
N TYR A 171 -18.12 -5.39 0.16
CA TYR A 171 -18.56 -6.76 -0.07
C TYR A 171 -17.73 -7.78 0.73
N TYR A 172 -16.42 -7.67 0.74
CA TYR A 172 -15.54 -8.60 1.47
C TYR A 172 -15.67 -8.50 2.99
N GLN A 173 -15.91 -7.29 3.52
CA GLN A 173 -16.21 -7.10 4.95
C GLN A 173 -17.56 -7.72 5.30
N ARG A 174 -18.57 -7.57 4.43
CA ARG A 174 -19.87 -8.19 4.56
C ARG A 174 -19.75 -9.70 4.61
N ASN A 175 -18.98 -10.30 3.71
CA ASN A 175 -18.71 -11.74 3.68
C ASN A 175 -18.02 -12.21 4.96
N ALA A 176 -16.95 -11.51 5.39
CA ALA A 176 -16.25 -11.83 6.63
C ALA A 176 -17.20 -11.83 7.84
N VAL A 177 -18.03 -10.78 7.97
CA VAL A 177 -19.00 -10.67 9.05
C VAL A 177 -20.06 -11.78 8.95
N ASN A 178 -20.67 -11.99 7.76
CA ASN A 178 -21.74 -12.98 7.59
C ASN A 178 -21.23 -14.40 7.88
N ARG A 179 -20.07 -14.79 7.32
CA ARG A 179 -19.49 -16.12 7.59
C ARG A 179 -19.17 -16.30 9.06
N THR A 180 -18.62 -15.27 9.73
CA THR A 180 -18.31 -15.37 11.17
C THR A 180 -19.57 -15.54 12.02
N VAL A 181 -20.59 -14.70 11.82
CA VAL A 181 -21.79 -14.76 12.64
C VAL A 181 -22.58 -16.05 12.38
N ASN A 182 -22.58 -16.56 11.15
CA ASN A 182 -23.21 -17.83 10.79
C ASN A 182 -22.44 -19.02 11.41
N ALA A 183 -21.12 -19.03 11.36
CA ALA A 183 -20.31 -20.07 12.00
C ALA A 183 -20.58 -20.14 13.52
N ILE A 184 -20.67 -18.97 14.18
CA ILE A 184 -21.00 -18.88 15.59
C ILE A 184 -22.44 -19.39 15.88
N ALA A 185 -23.41 -19.04 15.04
CA ALA A 185 -24.80 -19.51 15.16
C ALA A 185 -24.90 -21.02 14.95
N ARG A 186 -23.99 -21.65 14.24
CA ARG A 186 -23.86 -23.11 14.08
C ARG A 186 -23.08 -23.79 15.21
N GLY A 187 -22.68 -23.02 16.23
CA GLY A 187 -21.99 -23.58 17.41
C GLY A 187 -20.47 -23.68 17.23
N GLN A 188 -19.88 -23.10 16.19
CA GLN A 188 -18.44 -23.06 16.04
C GLN A 188 -17.83 -22.13 17.10
N ASN A 189 -16.99 -22.66 17.98
CA ASN A 189 -16.41 -21.92 19.10
C ASN A 189 -15.00 -21.38 18.84
N ARG A 190 -14.42 -21.68 17.71
CA ARG A 190 -13.09 -21.18 17.28
C ARG A 190 -13.20 -20.73 15.85
N VAL A 191 -12.82 -19.49 15.59
CA VAL A 191 -12.97 -18.86 14.27
C VAL A 191 -11.72 -18.06 13.96
N LEU A 192 -11.17 -18.23 12.76
CA LEU A 192 -10.05 -17.44 12.25
C LEU A 192 -10.47 -16.59 11.04
N LEU A 193 -10.17 -15.30 11.10
CA LEU A 193 -10.31 -14.36 9.99
C LEU A 193 -8.94 -13.87 9.54
N VAL A 194 -8.63 -14.05 8.27
CA VAL A 194 -7.40 -13.53 7.65
C VAL A 194 -7.77 -12.36 6.74
N MET A 195 -7.36 -11.17 7.12
CA MET A 195 -7.64 -9.95 6.36
C MET A 195 -6.40 -9.06 6.30
N ALA A 196 -5.98 -8.69 5.10
CA ALA A 196 -4.79 -7.86 4.89
C ALA A 196 -4.83 -6.55 5.69
N THR A 197 -3.66 -6.01 5.99
CA THR A 197 -3.56 -4.68 6.62
C THR A 197 -4.22 -3.66 5.69
N GLY A 198 -5.09 -2.83 6.25
CA GLY A 198 -5.77 -1.81 5.45
C GLY A 198 -7.17 -2.14 4.98
N THR A 199 -7.61 -3.36 5.18
CA THR A 199 -8.94 -3.82 4.73
C THR A 199 -10.06 -3.58 5.77
N GLY A 200 -9.73 -2.99 6.93
CA GLY A 200 -10.70 -2.64 7.96
C GLY A 200 -11.05 -3.80 8.90
N LYS A 201 -10.04 -4.53 9.40
CA LYS A 201 -10.22 -5.59 10.41
C LYS A 201 -11.04 -5.12 11.62
N THR A 202 -10.68 -3.99 12.22
CA THR A 202 -11.35 -3.43 13.39
C THR A 202 -12.82 -3.11 13.11
N TYR A 203 -13.10 -2.51 11.95
CA TYR A 203 -14.46 -2.26 11.49
C TYR A 203 -15.25 -3.56 11.31
N THR A 204 -14.64 -4.60 10.76
CA THR A 204 -15.25 -5.93 10.61
C THR A 204 -15.57 -6.54 11.96
N ALA A 205 -14.62 -6.46 12.92
CA ALA A 205 -14.85 -6.90 14.31
C ALA A 205 -16.03 -6.16 14.97
N PHE A 206 -16.09 -4.83 14.81
CA PHE A 206 -17.19 -4.03 15.30
C PHE A 206 -18.53 -4.52 14.74
N GLN A 207 -18.65 -4.76 13.45
CA GLN A 207 -19.89 -5.22 12.84
C GLN A 207 -20.29 -6.64 13.30
N ILE A 208 -19.32 -7.51 13.55
CA ILE A 208 -19.55 -8.83 14.14
C ILE A 208 -20.14 -8.67 15.55
N VAL A 209 -19.48 -7.88 16.40
CA VAL A 209 -19.94 -7.62 17.78
C VAL A 209 -21.33 -6.99 17.79
N TRP A 210 -21.56 -5.98 16.95
CA TRP A 210 -22.86 -5.32 16.82
C TRP A 210 -23.98 -6.32 16.53
N ARG A 211 -23.80 -7.17 15.51
CA ARG A 211 -24.84 -8.12 15.11
C ARG A 211 -25.08 -9.20 16.16
N LEU A 212 -24.02 -9.70 16.80
CA LEU A 212 -24.12 -10.71 17.85
C LEU A 212 -24.81 -10.17 19.13
N LEU A 213 -24.49 -8.93 19.53
CA LEU A 213 -25.15 -8.27 20.64
C LEU A 213 -26.62 -7.97 20.33
N LYS A 214 -26.96 -7.47 19.14
CA LYS A 214 -28.30 -7.12 18.73
C LYS A 214 -29.20 -8.34 18.52
N SER A 215 -28.65 -9.48 18.09
CA SER A 215 -29.38 -10.74 17.99
C SER A 215 -29.61 -11.42 19.36
N GLY A 216 -28.91 -10.97 20.41
CA GLY A 216 -28.93 -11.59 21.71
C GLY A 216 -28.12 -12.88 21.84
N LEU A 217 -27.42 -13.30 20.78
CA LEU A 217 -26.57 -14.50 20.80
C LEU A 217 -25.38 -14.38 21.74
N LYS A 218 -24.86 -13.17 21.88
CA LYS A 218 -23.75 -12.83 22.78
C LYS A 218 -24.10 -11.61 23.61
N LYS A 219 -23.55 -11.51 24.83
CA LYS A 219 -23.90 -10.46 25.80
C LYS A 219 -22.67 -9.75 26.35
N LYS A 220 -21.57 -10.47 26.55
CA LYS A 220 -20.32 -9.96 27.13
C LYS A 220 -19.17 -10.30 26.24
N VAL A 221 -18.48 -9.28 25.73
CA VAL A 221 -17.42 -9.38 24.74
C VAL A 221 -16.12 -8.87 25.34
N LEU A 222 -15.04 -9.64 25.20
CA LEU A 222 -13.67 -9.21 25.49
C LEU A 222 -12.90 -9.03 24.16
N TYR A 223 -12.37 -7.84 23.92
CA TYR A 223 -11.49 -7.52 22.79
C TYR A 223 -10.06 -7.38 23.28
N LEU A 224 -9.20 -8.30 22.88
CA LEU A 224 -7.78 -8.34 23.26
C LEU A 224 -6.95 -7.71 22.16
N ALA A 225 -6.15 -6.70 22.52
CA ALA A 225 -5.20 -6.03 21.64
C ALA A 225 -3.79 -6.02 22.24
N ASP A 226 -2.78 -5.81 21.39
CA ASP A 226 -1.38 -5.75 21.78
C ASP A 226 -0.94 -4.37 22.27
N ARG A 227 -1.59 -3.28 21.83
CA ARG A 227 -1.14 -1.90 22.09
C ARG A 227 -2.27 -0.94 22.43
N ASN A 228 -1.97 -0.02 23.36
CA ASN A 228 -2.90 1.02 23.79
C ASN A 228 -3.43 1.88 22.64
N ILE A 229 -2.58 2.27 21.71
CA ILE A 229 -2.96 3.10 20.54
C ILE A 229 -4.05 2.41 19.73
N LEU A 230 -3.96 1.09 19.53
CA LEU A 230 -4.99 0.31 18.84
C LEU A 230 -6.32 0.32 19.57
N VAL A 231 -6.28 0.16 20.89
CA VAL A 231 -7.48 0.16 21.73
C VAL A 231 -8.18 1.52 21.66
N ASP A 232 -7.43 2.62 21.86
CA ASP A 232 -8.00 3.97 21.88
C ASP A 232 -8.59 4.35 20.51
N GLN A 233 -7.89 4.05 19.42
CA GLN A 233 -8.40 4.28 18.07
C GLN A 233 -9.65 3.43 17.77
N SER A 234 -9.68 2.17 18.17
CA SER A 234 -10.82 1.27 17.96
C SER A 234 -12.08 1.79 18.68
N ILE A 235 -11.94 2.21 19.95
CA ILE A 235 -13.06 2.74 20.74
C ILE A 235 -13.57 4.05 20.14
N GLN A 236 -12.69 4.98 19.80
CA GLN A 236 -13.05 6.33 19.35
C GLN A 236 -13.60 6.35 17.91
N GLN A 237 -13.22 5.40 17.07
CA GLN A 237 -13.61 5.36 15.67
C GLN A 237 -14.69 4.31 15.42
N ASP A 238 -14.30 3.04 15.30
CA ASP A 238 -15.20 1.99 14.84
C ASP A 238 -16.26 1.60 15.90
N PHE A 239 -15.87 1.51 17.19
CA PHE A 239 -16.76 1.12 18.28
C PHE A 239 -17.54 2.27 18.92
N LYS A 240 -17.43 3.48 18.40
CA LYS A 240 -18.17 4.65 18.90
C LYS A 240 -19.68 4.43 19.09
N PRO A 241 -20.40 3.70 18.21
CA PRO A 241 -21.82 3.39 18.44
C PRO A 241 -22.11 2.56 19.68
N LEU A 242 -21.10 1.87 20.21
CA LEU A 242 -21.20 1.06 21.44
C LEU A 242 -20.50 1.74 22.63
N GLU A 243 -20.05 3.00 22.51
CA GLU A 243 -19.29 3.72 23.54
C GLU A 243 -19.92 3.63 24.94
N LYS A 244 -21.24 3.79 25.03
CA LYS A 244 -21.98 3.76 26.31
C LYS A 244 -21.93 2.41 27.05
N VAL A 245 -21.67 1.33 26.35
CA VAL A 245 -21.60 -0.04 26.87
C VAL A 245 -20.19 -0.62 26.78
N THR A 246 -19.20 0.23 26.41
CA THR A 246 -17.80 -0.16 26.22
C THR A 246 -16.96 0.32 27.40
N HIS A 247 -16.07 -0.54 27.89
CA HIS A 247 -15.11 -0.24 28.95
C HIS A 247 -13.69 -0.61 28.51
N LYS A 248 -12.74 0.27 28.71
CA LYS A 248 -11.31 -0.01 28.57
C LYS A 248 -10.75 -0.43 29.92
N ILE A 249 -10.29 -1.66 30.03
CA ILE A 249 -9.77 -2.22 31.28
C ILE A 249 -8.49 -1.47 31.69
N ASP A 250 -8.48 -1.00 32.93
CA ASP A 250 -7.32 -0.49 33.66
C ASP A 250 -7.24 -1.25 34.99
N TYR A 251 -6.40 -2.29 35.05
CA TYR A 251 -6.30 -3.14 36.23
C TYR A 251 -6.07 -2.37 37.53
N SER A 252 -5.30 -1.30 37.50
CA SER A 252 -4.97 -0.52 38.70
C SER A 252 -6.19 0.15 39.34
N LYS A 253 -7.18 0.51 38.51
CA LYS A 253 -8.43 1.14 38.93
C LYS A 253 -9.51 0.10 39.14
N ASP A 254 -9.70 -0.77 38.15
CA ASP A 254 -10.85 -1.68 38.07
C ASP A 254 -10.88 -2.74 39.18
N LYS A 255 -9.71 -3.18 39.69
CA LYS A 255 -9.64 -4.12 40.82
C LYS A 255 -10.37 -3.65 42.09
N ASN A 256 -10.56 -2.33 42.25
CA ASN A 256 -11.26 -1.75 43.38
C ASN A 256 -12.75 -1.45 43.10
N HIS A 257 -13.22 -1.67 41.84
CA HIS A 257 -14.57 -1.30 41.38
C HIS A 257 -15.21 -2.42 40.55
N LEU A 258 -15.04 -3.67 40.96
CA LEU A 258 -15.52 -4.86 40.25
C LEU A 258 -17.03 -4.85 39.97
N GLU A 259 -17.85 -4.28 40.86
CA GLU A 259 -19.29 -4.18 40.73
C GLU A 259 -19.71 -3.33 39.53
N GLU A 260 -18.95 -2.28 39.20
CA GLU A 260 -19.24 -1.38 38.10
C GLU A 260 -19.03 -2.06 36.73
N LEU A 261 -18.14 -3.06 36.65
CA LEU A 261 -17.85 -3.80 35.41
C LEU A 261 -19.10 -4.55 34.91
N GLY A 262 -20.03 -4.92 35.80
CA GLY A 262 -21.26 -5.59 35.43
C GLY A 262 -22.15 -4.83 34.44
N SER A 263 -22.06 -3.49 34.40
CA SER A 263 -22.87 -2.62 33.54
C SER A 263 -22.43 -2.60 32.06
N TYR A 264 -21.19 -2.95 31.77
CA TYR A 264 -20.62 -2.91 30.41
C TYR A 264 -20.83 -4.22 29.65
N GLN A 265 -20.89 -4.14 28.31
CA GLN A 265 -21.06 -5.29 27.43
C GLN A 265 -19.80 -5.59 26.62
N VAL A 266 -19.00 -4.58 26.28
CA VAL A 266 -17.77 -4.70 25.49
C VAL A 266 -16.59 -4.23 26.32
N PHE A 267 -15.60 -5.07 26.45
CA PHE A 267 -14.38 -4.78 27.20
C PHE A 267 -13.19 -4.80 26.28
N PHE A 268 -12.40 -3.74 26.31
CA PHE A 268 -11.10 -3.66 25.63
C PHE A 268 -9.98 -3.83 26.64
N ALA A 269 -9.04 -4.72 26.35
CA ALA A 269 -7.90 -4.96 27.20
C ALA A 269 -6.63 -5.16 26.41
N LEU A 270 -5.50 -4.74 26.99
CA LEU A 270 -4.19 -5.25 26.62
C LEU A 270 -3.95 -6.57 27.35
N TYR A 271 -3.45 -7.59 26.65
CA TYR A 271 -3.18 -8.86 27.32
C TYR A 271 -2.07 -8.71 28.39
N GLN A 272 -1.11 -7.77 28.23
CA GLN A 272 -0.13 -7.45 29.28
C GLN A 272 -0.76 -6.93 30.57
N GLN A 273 -1.89 -6.20 30.50
CA GLN A 273 -2.61 -5.74 31.69
C GLN A 273 -3.36 -6.86 32.38
N LEU A 274 -3.94 -7.77 31.60
CA LEU A 274 -4.67 -8.91 32.13
C LEU A 274 -3.75 -9.96 32.78
N ILE A 275 -2.52 -10.12 32.29
CA ILE A 275 -1.56 -11.07 32.83
C ILE A 275 -0.82 -10.47 34.03
N GLY A 276 -0.50 -9.17 33.97
CA GLY A 276 0.25 -8.49 35.01
C GLY A 276 1.75 -8.81 35.04
N GLN A 277 2.47 -8.22 36.00
CA GLN A 277 3.88 -8.48 36.21
C GLN A 277 4.04 -9.84 36.90
N ASN A 278 5.10 -10.57 36.54
CA ASN A 278 5.42 -11.91 37.09
C ASN A 278 4.29 -12.94 36.95
N ASP A 279 3.55 -12.91 35.83
CA ASP A 279 2.43 -13.82 35.52
C ASP A 279 1.33 -13.80 36.59
N ALA A 280 1.00 -12.61 37.12
CA ALA A 280 0.07 -12.40 38.24
C ALA A 280 -1.39 -12.83 37.98
N LYS A 281 -1.75 -13.13 36.70
CA LYS A 281 -3.10 -13.58 36.29
C LYS A 281 -4.22 -12.62 36.72
N ASN A 282 -4.02 -11.31 36.50
CA ASN A 282 -4.95 -10.24 36.86
C ASN A 282 -6.37 -10.46 36.32
N TYR A 283 -6.51 -11.19 35.21
CA TYR A 283 -7.81 -11.54 34.64
C TYR A 283 -8.67 -12.39 35.59
N LYS A 284 -8.07 -13.18 36.49
CA LYS A 284 -8.81 -13.98 37.48
C LYS A 284 -9.33 -13.13 38.64
N GLU A 285 -8.61 -12.06 38.97
CA GLU A 285 -9.03 -11.10 40.00
C GLU A 285 -10.18 -10.21 39.50
N LEU A 286 -10.04 -9.70 38.25
CA LEU A 286 -11.05 -8.85 37.62
C LEU A 286 -12.32 -9.62 37.28
N PHE A 287 -12.16 -10.84 36.83
CA PHE A 287 -13.24 -11.70 36.37
C PHE A 287 -13.16 -13.12 37.02
N PRO A 288 -13.56 -13.26 38.30
CA PRO A 288 -13.46 -14.55 39.01
C PRO A 288 -14.30 -15.67 38.37
N ASN A 289 -15.36 -15.29 37.63
CA ASN A 289 -16.19 -16.26 36.92
C ASN A 289 -15.55 -16.52 35.52
N PRO A 290 -15.07 -17.75 35.22
CA PRO A 290 -14.51 -18.07 33.88
C PRO A 290 -15.56 -18.01 32.76
N ASP A 291 -16.86 -18.03 33.08
CA ASP A 291 -17.95 -17.89 32.12
C ASP A 291 -18.47 -16.45 31.97
N TYR A 292 -17.68 -15.45 32.46
CA TYR A 292 -18.09 -14.04 32.40
C TYR A 292 -18.23 -13.51 30.98
N PHE A 293 -17.30 -13.90 30.08
CA PHE A 293 -17.38 -13.55 28.68
C PHE A 293 -17.93 -14.70 27.86
N ASP A 294 -18.76 -14.38 26.89
CA ASP A 294 -19.32 -15.34 25.93
C ASP A 294 -18.70 -15.17 24.51
N LEU A 295 -17.92 -14.11 24.32
CA LEU A 295 -17.16 -13.87 23.12
C LEU A 295 -15.80 -13.22 23.46
N VAL A 296 -14.71 -13.78 22.94
CA VAL A 296 -13.37 -13.20 23.03
C VAL A 296 -12.81 -13.00 21.61
N ILE A 297 -12.41 -11.78 21.30
CA ILE A 297 -11.76 -11.42 20.03
C ILE A 297 -10.29 -11.14 20.31
N VAL A 298 -9.40 -11.77 19.55
CA VAL A 298 -7.96 -11.57 19.63
C VAL A 298 -7.50 -10.90 18.34
N ASP A 299 -7.16 -9.63 18.43
CA ASP A 299 -6.60 -8.89 17.29
C ASP A 299 -5.11 -9.16 17.15
N GLU A 300 -4.64 -9.26 15.91
CA GLU A 300 -3.27 -9.66 15.56
C GLU A 300 -2.81 -10.95 16.27
N CYS A 301 -3.66 -11.98 16.23
CA CYS A 301 -3.48 -13.26 16.97
C CYS A 301 -2.23 -14.06 16.57
N HIS A 302 -1.46 -13.59 15.56
CA HIS A 302 -0.17 -14.17 15.18
C HIS A 302 1.00 -13.64 16.01
N ARG A 303 0.79 -12.63 16.87
CA ARG A 303 1.85 -11.94 17.62
C ARG A 303 2.17 -12.61 18.94
N GLY A 304 3.44 -12.53 19.28
CA GLY A 304 4.01 -12.89 20.55
C GLY A 304 5.34 -13.64 20.38
N SER A 305 6.26 -13.48 21.38
CA SER A 305 7.35 -14.43 21.59
C SER A 305 6.75 -15.75 22.09
N ALA A 306 7.52 -16.85 22.12
CA ALA A 306 7.07 -18.12 22.69
C ALA A 306 6.51 -17.96 24.13
N LYS A 307 6.97 -16.94 24.85
CA LYS A 307 6.50 -16.58 26.18
C LYS A 307 5.19 -15.79 26.13
N ASP A 308 5.04 -14.86 25.19
CA ASP A 308 3.81 -14.06 25.04
C ASP A 308 2.64 -14.89 24.49
N ASP A 309 2.93 -15.89 23.63
CA ASP A 309 1.89 -16.81 23.13
C ASP A 309 1.35 -17.73 24.22
N SER A 310 2.16 -18.09 25.22
CA SER A 310 1.65 -18.80 26.40
C SER A 310 0.68 -17.92 27.21
N ASN A 311 0.85 -16.63 27.15
CA ASN A 311 0.15 -15.64 27.99
C ASN A 311 -1.28 -15.37 27.48
N TRP A 312 -1.48 -15.05 26.20
CA TRP A 312 -2.84 -14.86 25.70
C TRP A 312 -3.63 -16.19 25.64
N ARG A 313 -2.95 -17.33 25.40
CA ARG A 313 -3.56 -18.65 25.49
C ARG A 313 -4.10 -18.94 26.88
N ASN A 314 -3.38 -18.60 27.94
CA ASN A 314 -3.86 -18.76 29.32
C ASN A 314 -5.15 -17.96 29.57
N ILE A 315 -5.31 -16.78 28.96
CA ILE A 315 -6.56 -16.00 29.03
C ILE A 315 -7.68 -16.76 28.29
N LEU A 316 -7.43 -17.25 27.09
CA LEU A 316 -8.42 -17.99 26.30
C LEU A 316 -8.79 -19.34 26.95
N GLU A 317 -7.82 -20.03 27.54
CA GLU A 317 -8.06 -21.27 28.28
C GLU A 317 -8.93 -21.02 29.52
N TYR A 318 -8.71 -19.90 30.20
CA TYR A 318 -9.54 -19.52 31.34
C TYR A 318 -10.99 -19.23 30.93
N PHE A 319 -11.19 -18.48 29.83
CA PHE A 319 -12.52 -18.21 29.26
C PHE A 319 -12.91 -19.23 28.19
N SER A 320 -12.63 -20.50 28.42
CA SER A 320 -12.78 -21.58 27.42
C SER A 320 -14.21 -21.83 26.96
N SER A 321 -15.21 -21.44 27.74
CA SER A 321 -16.62 -21.49 27.37
C SER A 321 -17.06 -20.44 26.35
N ALA A 322 -16.26 -19.37 26.21
CA ALA A 322 -16.50 -18.33 25.23
C ALA A 322 -16.21 -18.79 23.79
N THR A 323 -16.89 -18.20 22.85
CA THR A 323 -16.47 -18.26 21.45
C THR A 323 -15.22 -17.38 21.25
N HIS A 324 -14.19 -17.91 20.58
CA HIS A 324 -12.96 -17.18 20.31
C HIS A 324 -12.81 -16.87 18.83
N ILE A 325 -12.60 -15.60 18.51
CA ILE A 325 -12.31 -15.13 17.15
C ILE A 325 -10.86 -14.64 17.10
N GLY A 326 -10.03 -15.28 16.29
CA GLY A 326 -8.71 -14.76 15.93
C GLY A 326 -8.79 -13.88 14.67
N MET A 327 -8.18 -12.72 14.70
CA MET A 327 -8.06 -11.83 13.54
C MET A 327 -6.61 -11.53 13.26
N THR A 328 -6.20 -11.67 12.00
CA THR A 328 -4.82 -11.42 11.60
C THR A 328 -4.72 -11.01 10.14
N ALA A 329 -3.64 -10.28 9.78
CA ALA A 329 -3.28 -10.10 8.39
C ALA A 329 -2.44 -11.28 7.85
N THR A 330 -1.80 -12.04 8.76
CA THR A 330 -0.86 -13.09 8.42
C THR A 330 -0.97 -14.20 9.45
N PRO A 331 -1.60 -15.33 9.13
CA PRO A 331 -1.61 -16.48 10.03
C PRO A 331 -0.17 -16.97 10.23
N LYS A 332 0.19 -17.26 11.45
CA LYS A 332 1.53 -17.77 11.79
C LYS A 332 1.51 -19.28 11.86
N GLU A 333 2.38 -19.89 11.07
CA GLU A 333 2.61 -21.32 11.04
C GLU A 333 4.08 -21.59 11.39
N THR A 334 4.38 -21.88 12.65
CA THR A 334 5.70 -22.34 13.08
C THR A 334 5.57 -23.67 13.82
N LYS A 335 6.66 -24.43 13.91
CA LYS A 335 6.71 -25.74 14.61
C LYS A 335 6.16 -25.67 16.05
N TYR A 336 6.20 -24.52 16.69
CA TYR A 336 5.81 -24.32 18.08
C TYR A 336 4.57 -23.45 18.27
N GLN A 337 4.07 -22.81 17.21
CA GLN A 337 2.99 -21.83 17.30
C GLN A 337 2.20 -21.81 16.00
N SER A 338 0.92 -22.14 16.07
CA SER A 338 0.01 -22.09 14.94
C SER A 338 -1.28 -21.40 15.34
N SER A 339 -1.61 -20.31 14.65
CA SER A 339 -2.91 -19.68 14.75
C SER A 339 -3.99 -20.62 14.21
N ILE A 340 -3.68 -21.34 13.13
CA ILE A 340 -4.56 -22.35 12.53
C ILE A 340 -4.77 -23.53 13.51
N GLY A 341 -3.71 -23.96 14.17
CA GLY A 341 -3.81 -25.04 15.17
C GLY A 341 -4.74 -24.74 16.35
N TYR A 342 -4.94 -23.47 16.70
CA TYR A 342 -5.86 -23.06 17.78
C TYR A 342 -7.25 -22.70 17.28
N PHE A 343 -7.34 -21.85 16.25
CA PHE A 343 -8.62 -21.29 15.77
C PHE A 343 -9.27 -22.15 14.66
N GLY A 344 -8.53 -23.08 14.06
CA GLY A 344 -8.91 -23.81 12.86
C GLY A 344 -8.55 -23.06 11.57
N GLU A 345 -8.89 -23.68 10.43
CA GLU A 345 -8.72 -23.05 9.12
C GLU A 345 -9.48 -21.71 9.03
N PRO A 346 -8.95 -20.72 8.32
CA PRO A 346 -9.63 -19.45 8.14
C PRO A 346 -11.00 -19.63 7.48
N ILE A 347 -12.04 -19.14 8.13
CA ILE A 347 -13.39 -19.15 7.53
C ILE A 347 -13.54 -18.12 6.41
N TYR A 348 -12.69 -17.14 6.39
CA TYR A 348 -12.60 -16.14 5.33
C TYR A 348 -11.19 -15.56 5.23
N THR A 349 -10.71 -15.44 3.99
CA THR A 349 -9.43 -14.83 3.69
C THR A 349 -9.64 -13.69 2.68
N TYR A 350 -9.10 -12.51 2.98
CA TYR A 350 -9.03 -11.38 2.06
C TYR A 350 -7.60 -10.83 2.05
N SER A 351 -6.86 -11.22 1.02
CA SER A 351 -5.43 -10.95 0.90
C SER A 351 -5.12 -9.52 0.44
N LEU A 352 -3.86 -9.14 0.52
CA LEU A 352 -3.36 -7.89 -0.08
C LEU A 352 -3.61 -7.87 -1.60
N LYS A 353 -3.40 -9.03 -2.26
CA LYS A 353 -3.72 -9.24 -3.68
C LYS A 353 -5.16 -8.87 -3.99
N ASN A 354 -6.12 -9.49 -3.28
CA ASN A 354 -7.54 -9.20 -3.49
C ASN A 354 -7.84 -7.70 -3.35
N GLY A 355 -7.25 -7.05 -2.32
CA GLY A 355 -7.47 -5.63 -2.07
C GLY A 355 -6.93 -4.72 -3.18
N ILE A 356 -5.79 -5.08 -3.79
CA ILE A 356 -5.22 -4.34 -4.92
C ILE A 356 -6.01 -4.62 -6.21
N GLU A 357 -6.39 -5.86 -6.48
CA GLU A 357 -7.21 -6.24 -7.65
C GLU A 357 -8.59 -5.59 -7.64
N ASP A 358 -9.20 -5.49 -6.46
CA ASP A 358 -10.49 -4.82 -6.29
C ASP A 358 -10.37 -3.28 -6.30
N GLY A 359 -9.14 -2.74 -6.22
CA GLY A 359 -8.88 -1.32 -6.20
C GLY A 359 -9.18 -0.65 -4.84
N PHE A 360 -9.21 -1.42 -3.76
CA PHE A 360 -9.38 -0.90 -2.39
C PHE A 360 -8.06 -0.63 -1.67
N LEU A 361 -6.97 -1.20 -2.17
CA LEU A 361 -5.62 -0.99 -1.67
C LEU A 361 -4.71 -0.43 -2.77
N ALA A 362 -3.75 0.39 -2.34
CA ALA A 362 -2.79 1.02 -3.24
C ALA A 362 -1.76 0.01 -3.75
N PRO A 363 -1.53 -0.05 -5.07
CA PRO A 363 -0.38 -0.76 -5.62
C PRO A 363 0.93 -0.04 -5.28
N PHE A 364 2.05 -0.73 -5.45
CA PHE A 364 3.37 -0.18 -5.14
C PHE A 364 4.43 -0.58 -6.15
N LYS A 365 5.51 0.19 -6.16
CA LYS A 365 6.75 -0.14 -6.87
C LYS A 365 7.88 -0.27 -5.85
N VAL A 366 8.90 -1.02 -6.21
CA VAL A 366 10.08 -1.25 -5.37
C VAL A 366 11.31 -0.71 -6.09
N ILE A 367 12.15 0.01 -5.36
CA ILE A 367 13.46 0.48 -5.81
C ILE A 367 14.50 -0.17 -4.90
N ASN A 368 15.24 -1.12 -5.44
CA ASN A 368 16.39 -1.72 -4.76
C ASN A 368 17.64 -0.91 -5.02
N ILE A 369 18.31 -0.49 -3.97
CA ILE A 369 19.52 0.34 -4.04
C ILE A 369 20.68 -0.44 -3.44
N THR A 370 21.72 -0.64 -4.24
CA THR A 370 22.95 -1.29 -3.82
C THR A 370 24.08 -0.26 -3.74
N THR A 371 24.81 -0.28 -2.63
CA THR A 371 26.00 0.55 -2.42
C THR A 371 27.27 -0.20 -2.81
N ASN A 372 28.38 0.52 -2.96
CA ASN A 372 29.69 -0.07 -3.29
C ASN A 372 30.24 -1.00 -2.20
N ILE A 373 29.83 -0.81 -0.95
CA ILE A 373 30.15 -1.77 0.13
C ILE A 373 29.25 -3.00 0.08
N GLY A 374 28.11 -2.91 -0.67
CA GLY A 374 27.20 -4.02 -0.99
C GLY A 374 26.91 -4.92 0.18
N ASP A 375 27.12 -6.22 -0.03
CA ASP A 375 26.96 -7.23 1.01
C ASP A 375 28.26 -7.47 1.81
N GLU A 376 29.41 -6.86 1.44
CA GLU A 376 30.69 -7.13 2.06
C GLU A 376 31.57 -5.88 2.17
N TRP A 377 32.02 -5.60 3.39
CA TRP A 377 33.07 -4.62 3.67
C TRP A 377 34.07 -5.19 4.66
N ARG A 378 35.36 -4.93 4.46
CA ARG A 378 36.43 -5.34 5.37
C ARG A 378 37.32 -4.16 5.72
N PRO A 379 37.60 -3.90 7.00
CA PRO A 379 38.54 -2.86 7.40
C PRO A 379 39.94 -3.19 6.91
N THR A 380 40.74 -2.14 6.66
CA THR A 380 42.17 -2.31 6.45
C THR A 380 42.82 -2.79 7.75
N LYS A 381 43.87 -3.59 7.63
CA LYS A 381 44.55 -4.16 8.81
C LYS A 381 44.99 -3.07 9.78
N GLY A 382 44.54 -3.17 11.04
CA GLY A 382 44.82 -2.20 12.08
C GLY A 382 44.00 -0.89 11.99
N GLN A 383 42.96 -0.88 11.16
CA GLN A 383 42.05 0.27 11.07
C GLN A 383 41.36 0.52 12.42
N LYS A 384 41.32 1.77 12.82
CA LYS A 384 40.69 2.19 14.07
C LYS A 384 39.37 2.88 13.81
N ASP A 385 38.46 2.76 14.76
CA ASP A 385 37.22 3.54 14.82
C ASP A 385 37.52 4.99 15.25
N ILE A 386 36.49 5.86 15.22
CA ILE A 386 36.66 7.27 15.65
C ILE A 386 37.06 7.42 17.12
N TYR A 387 36.90 6.38 17.94
CA TYR A 387 37.26 6.36 19.35
C TYR A 387 38.73 5.87 19.57
N GLY A 388 39.39 5.48 18.48
CA GLY A 388 40.77 4.97 18.51
C GLY A 388 40.87 3.47 18.79
N ASN A 389 39.78 2.72 18.88
CA ASN A 389 39.77 1.27 19.05
C ASN A 389 40.00 0.58 17.70
N GLU A 390 40.76 -0.51 17.71
CA GLU A 390 40.94 -1.29 16.50
C GLU A 390 39.67 -2.02 16.13
N ILE A 391 39.27 -1.91 14.83
CA ILE A 391 38.12 -2.60 14.27
C ILE A 391 38.51 -4.05 13.99
N GLU A 392 37.67 -4.99 14.39
CA GLU A 392 37.91 -6.40 14.17
C GLU A 392 38.10 -6.71 12.68
N ASP A 393 39.23 -7.35 12.33
CA ASP A 393 39.56 -7.71 10.94
C ASP A 393 38.74 -8.89 10.47
N ARG A 394 37.50 -8.63 10.07
CA ARG A 394 36.57 -9.59 9.46
C ARG A 394 35.76 -8.94 8.35
N ILE A 395 35.07 -9.75 7.57
CA ILE A 395 34.08 -9.25 6.60
C ILE A 395 32.81 -8.85 7.35
N TYR A 396 32.33 -7.63 7.11
CA TYR A 396 31.05 -7.13 7.56
C TYR A 396 30.09 -7.08 6.37
N ASN A 397 28.85 -7.40 6.59
CA ASN A 397 27.81 -7.47 5.57
C ASN A 397 26.55 -6.70 5.99
N ASN A 398 25.50 -6.75 5.17
CA ASN A 398 24.25 -6.05 5.44
C ASN A 398 23.62 -6.38 6.79
N SER A 399 23.90 -7.56 7.38
CA SER A 399 23.39 -7.92 8.71
C SER A 399 24.18 -7.28 9.85
N ASP A 400 25.42 -6.86 9.59
CA ASP A 400 26.28 -6.20 10.57
C ASP A 400 26.08 -4.69 10.63
N TYR A 401 25.75 -4.06 9.49
CA TYR A 401 25.64 -2.59 9.43
C TYR A 401 24.54 -2.10 10.37
N ASP A 402 24.88 -1.13 11.19
CA ASP A 402 24.07 -0.51 12.25
C ASP A 402 23.77 -1.44 13.45
N TYR A 403 24.04 -2.75 13.36
CA TYR A 403 23.93 -3.71 14.47
C TYR A 403 25.27 -3.93 15.17
N ASN A 404 26.32 -4.24 14.42
CA ASN A 404 27.65 -4.59 14.93
C ASN A 404 28.70 -3.52 14.59
N ILE A 405 28.52 -2.79 13.50
CA ILE A 405 29.37 -1.70 13.06
C ILE A 405 28.52 -0.57 12.46
N ILE A 406 28.96 0.66 12.65
CA ILE A 406 28.31 1.85 12.11
C ILE A 406 29.24 2.50 11.10
N ILE A 407 28.75 2.70 9.88
CA ILE A 407 29.45 3.41 8.81
C ILE A 407 28.68 4.70 8.55
N GLU A 408 29.21 5.84 9.03
CA GLU A 408 28.51 7.14 8.92
C GLU A 408 28.25 7.55 7.48
N ASP A 409 29.20 7.28 6.59
CA ASP A 409 29.03 7.61 5.19
C ASP A 409 27.87 6.86 4.53
N ARG A 410 27.61 5.61 4.97
CA ARG A 410 26.45 4.85 4.52
C ARG A 410 25.15 5.51 4.94
N ILE A 411 25.01 5.93 6.19
CA ILE A 411 23.81 6.60 6.70
C ILE A 411 23.59 7.92 5.93
N ARG A 412 24.66 8.66 5.64
CA ARG A 412 24.59 9.90 4.88
C ARG A 412 24.16 9.66 3.44
N GLU A 413 24.72 8.63 2.79
CA GLU A 413 24.36 8.26 1.42
C GLU A 413 22.89 7.82 1.30
N VAL A 414 22.42 6.98 2.23
CA VAL A 414 21.00 6.60 2.31
C VAL A 414 20.11 7.83 2.48
N ALA A 415 20.45 8.75 3.37
CA ALA A 415 19.70 9.99 3.58
C ALA A 415 19.69 10.88 2.32
N GLN A 416 20.82 10.94 1.60
CA GLN A 416 20.92 11.69 0.35
C GLN A 416 20.04 11.09 -0.74
N GLU A 417 20.02 9.76 -0.87
CA GLU A 417 19.18 9.06 -1.84
C GLU A 417 17.68 9.25 -1.56
N ILE A 418 17.25 9.16 -0.30
CA ILE A 418 15.89 9.47 0.09
C ILE A 418 15.55 10.91 -0.30
N THR A 419 16.45 11.84 -0.02
CA THR A 419 16.27 13.26 -0.33
C THR A 419 16.19 13.52 -1.84
N ASN A 420 17.07 12.88 -2.62
CA ASN A 420 17.06 12.97 -4.09
C ASN A 420 15.74 12.45 -4.65
N TYR A 421 15.25 11.31 -4.16
CA TYR A 421 13.97 10.77 -4.57
C TYR A 421 12.81 11.73 -4.24
N LEU A 422 12.77 12.31 -3.03
CA LEU A 422 11.75 13.28 -2.64
C LEU A 422 11.85 14.58 -3.46
N LYS A 423 13.06 15.04 -3.79
CA LYS A 423 13.27 16.18 -4.69
C LYS A 423 12.78 15.91 -6.11
N SER A 424 12.92 14.67 -6.57
CA SER A 424 12.50 14.26 -7.91
C SER A 424 11.02 13.93 -8.03
N THR A 425 10.32 13.75 -6.91
CA THR A 425 8.89 13.39 -6.90
C THR A 425 8.04 14.42 -6.14
N ASP A 426 7.94 14.29 -4.84
CA ASP A 426 7.13 15.17 -3.98
C ASP A 426 7.83 15.38 -2.63
N ARG A 427 8.34 16.61 -2.41
CA ARG A 427 9.03 17.00 -1.15
C ARG A 427 8.14 16.88 0.09
N MET A 428 6.82 16.86 -0.08
CA MET A 428 5.84 16.73 1.01
C MET A 428 5.27 15.31 1.13
N ALA A 429 5.81 14.34 0.38
CA ALA A 429 5.39 12.95 0.47
C ALA A 429 5.67 12.37 1.86
N LYS A 430 4.62 12.01 2.59
CA LYS A 430 4.76 11.33 3.89
C LYS A 430 5.62 10.08 3.73
N THR A 431 6.70 10.01 4.49
CA THR A 431 7.75 9.00 4.37
C THR A 431 8.00 8.33 5.71
N ILE A 432 8.08 6.99 5.72
CA ILE A 432 8.55 6.23 6.89
C ILE A 432 9.90 5.61 6.55
N VAL A 433 10.91 5.86 7.38
CA VAL A 433 12.23 5.25 7.28
C VAL A 433 12.40 4.25 8.42
N PHE A 434 12.40 2.97 8.10
CA PHE A 434 12.60 1.89 9.06
C PHE A 434 14.09 1.65 9.29
N CYS A 435 14.53 1.80 10.53
CA CYS A 435 15.91 1.74 10.99
C CYS A 435 16.12 0.53 11.91
N ALA A 436 17.36 0.03 12.01
CA ALA A 436 17.73 -1.15 12.76
C ALA A 436 17.38 -1.05 14.27
N ASP A 437 17.67 0.10 14.87
CA ASP A 437 17.37 0.40 16.27
C ASP A 437 17.05 1.91 16.47
N GLU A 438 16.76 2.32 17.69
CA GLU A 438 16.45 3.72 18.01
C GLU A 438 17.65 4.65 17.82
N THR A 439 18.87 4.15 18.02
CA THR A 439 20.11 4.91 17.80
C THR A 439 20.36 5.14 16.32
N HIS A 440 20.13 4.13 15.49
CA HIS A 440 20.15 4.27 14.04
C HIS A 440 19.07 5.25 13.56
N ALA A 441 17.84 5.17 14.10
CA ALA A 441 16.77 6.09 13.77
C ALA A 441 17.14 7.55 14.09
N GLU A 442 17.88 7.81 15.17
CA GLU A 442 18.37 9.15 15.51
C GLU A 442 19.46 9.65 14.55
N ARG A 443 20.42 8.81 14.21
CA ARG A 443 21.47 9.15 13.21
C ARG A 443 20.86 9.42 11.84
N MET A 444 19.92 8.59 11.42
CA MET A 444 19.20 8.78 10.17
C MET A 444 18.38 10.08 10.19
N ARG A 445 17.71 10.40 11.30
CA ARG A 445 17.02 11.69 11.47
C ARG A 445 17.98 12.86 11.28
N LEU A 446 19.15 12.80 11.91
CA LEU A 446 20.18 13.85 11.80
C LEU A 446 20.68 13.99 10.36
N ALA A 447 20.98 12.87 9.70
CA ALA A 447 21.45 12.87 8.30
C ALA A 447 20.38 13.43 7.35
N LEU A 448 19.12 13.02 7.50
CA LEU A 448 17.99 13.54 6.73
C LEU A 448 17.71 15.01 6.99
N THR A 449 17.85 15.47 8.23
CA THR A 449 17.72 16.89 8.58
C THR A 449 18.78 17.73 7.85
N ASN A 450 20.02 17.26 7.83
CA ASN A 450 21.11 17.94 7.14
C ASN A 450 20.92 17.95 5.62
N ALA A 451 20.52 16.83 5.03
CA ALA A 451 20.22 16.70 3.59
C ALA A 451 19.03 17.54 3.14
N ASN A 452 18.07 17.84 4.08
CA ASN A 452 16.87 18.63 3.85
C ASN A 452 16.88 19.95 4.65
N ALA A 453 18.03 20.55 4.89
CA ALA A 453 18.18 21.76 5.71
C ALA A 453 17.30 22.93 5.21
N ASP A 454 17.05 23.01 3.90
CA ASP A 454 16.15 23.98 3.28
C ASP A 454 14.69 23.83 3.76
N MET A 455 14.22 22.60 3.92
CA MET A 455 12.86 22.29 4.40
C MET A 455 12.79 22.37 5.93
N CYS A 456 13.80 21.86 6.63
CA CYS A 456 13.87 21.92 8.09
C CYS A 456 14.00 23.37 8.62
N LYS A 457 14.59 24.28 7.84
CA LYS A 457 14.59 25.72 8.14
C LYS A 457 13.19 26.32 8.07
N LYS A 458 12.33 25.84 7.18
CA LYS A 458 10.92 26.29 7.08
C LYS A 458 10.07 25.72 8.22
N ASN A 459 10.26 24.45 8.53
CA ASN A 459 9.58 23.76 9.63
C ASN A 459 10.49 22.68 10.24
N PRO A 460 10.89 22.80 11.52
CA PRO A 460 11.76 21.84 12.19
C PRO A 460 11.16 20.44 12.31
N ASP A 461 9.84 20.31 12.22
CA ASP A 461 9.14 19.03 12.22
C ASP A 461 9.11 18.34 10.85
N TYR A 462 9.85 18.85 9.85
CA TYR A 462 9.93 18.19 8.56
C TYR A 462 10.49 16.75 8.68
N VAL A 463 11.50 16.55 9.53
CA VAL A 463 12.05 15.23 9.86
C VAL A 463 11.94 14.99 11.36
N VAL A 464 11.21 13.98 11.79
CA VAL A 464 11.02 13.63 13.21
C VAL A 464 11.34 12.15 13.44
N ARG A 465 12.06 11.86 14.55
CA ARG A 465 12.18 10.49 15.04
C ARG A 465 10.93 10.12 15.82
N ILE A 466 10.32 8.99 15.48
CA ILE A 466 9.12 8.46 16.15
C ILE A 466 9.43 7.05 16.64
N THR A 467 9.87 6.93 17.88
CA THR A 467 10.25 5.67 18.53
C THR A 467 9.57 5.48 19.88
N GLY A 468 9.70 4.28 20.46
CA GLY A 468 9.04 3.92 21.71
C GLY A 468 9.51 4.70 22.92
N SER A 469 10.78 5.12 22.96
CA SER A 469 11.39 5.87 24.08
C SER A 469 11.28 7.40 23.91
N ASP A 470 10.95 7.91 22.72
CA ASP A 470 10.95 9.34 22.39
C ASP A 470 9.58 9.97 22.67
N GLU A 471 9.46 10.73 23.76
CA GLU A 471 8.21 11.42 24.10
C GLU A 471 7.85 12.52 23.11
N TYR A 472 8.84 13.26 22.59
CA TYR A 472 8.60 14.27 21.56
C TYR A 472 8.06 13.64 20.28
N GLY A 473 8.73 12.58 19.81
CA GLY A 473 8.26 11.84 18.62
C GLY A 473 6.86 11.26 18.81
N LYS A 474 6.56 10.72 19.98
CA LYS A 474 5.20 10.23 20.31
C LYS A 474 4.15 11.34 20.22
N SER A 475 4.47 12.54 20.71
CA SER A 475 3.56 13.70 20.63
C SER A 475 3.28 14.14 19.19
N LYS A 476 4.18 13.82 18.24
CA LYS A 476 4.04 14.11 16.81
C LYS A 476 3.35 13.00 16.02
N LEU A 477 3.12 11.84 16.61
CA LEU A 477 2.54 10.70 15.95
C LEU A 477 1.14 11.01 15.38
N ASP A 478 0.27 11.63 16.17
CA ASP A 478 -1.10 11.97 15.74
C ASP A 478 -1.09 12.92 14.54
N TYR A 479 -0.15 13.87 14.51
CA TYR A 479 0.03 14.75 13.35
C TYR A 479 0.58 14.00 12.14
N PHE A 480 1.50 13.04 12.32
CA PHE A 480 2.03 12.25 11.21
C PHE A 480 0.97 11.38 10.56
N ILE A 481 0.07 10.77 11.33
CA ILE A 481 -1.00 9.92 10.81
C ILE A 481 -2.21 10.71 10.28
N SER A 482 -2.36 11.96 10.70
CA SER A 482 -3.47 12.83 10.25
C SER A 482 -3.40 13.09 8.75
N VAL A 483 -4.56 13.01 8.10
CA VAL A 483 -4.69 13.34 6.67
C VAL A 483 -4.56 14.85 6.43
N SER A 484 -5.00 15.66 7.38
CA SER A 484 -5.02 17.14 7.27
C SER A 484 -3.72 17.81 7.68
N SER A 485 -2.80 17.08 8.34
CA SER A 485 -1.54 17.64 8.82
C SER A 485 -0.44 17.46 7.78
N GLU A 486 0.21 18.55 7.37
CA GLU A 486 1.36 18.50 6.45
C GLU A 486 2.60 17.94 7.14
N TYR A 487 2.85 18.30 8.41
CA TYR A 487 4.04 17.90 9.17
C TYR A 487 3.68 16.96 10.32
N PRO A 488 4.59 16.06 10.71
CA PRO A 488 5.88 15.69 10.08
C PRO A 488 5.74 15.10 8.68
N VAL A 489 6.78 15.29 7.82
CA VAL A 489 6.84 14.68 6.49
C VAL A 489 7.62 13.37 6.53
N ILE A 490 8.81 13.36 7.13
CA ILE A 490 9.67 12.18 7.23
C ILE A 490 9.70 11.72 8.69
N ALA A 491 9.31 10.48 8.92
CA ALA A 491 9.39 9.82 10.22
C ALA A 491 10.47 8.72 10.20
N THR A 492 11.53 8.86 11.02
CA THR A 492 12.46 7.76 11.25
C THR A 492 12.01 6.93 12.45
N THR A 493 12.03 5.62 12.32
CA THR A 493 11.51 4.70 13.35
C THR A 493 12.26 3.39 13.38
N SER A 494 12.20 2.67 14.49
CA SER A 494 12.66 1.28 14.55
C SER A 494 11.49 0.30 14.46
N LYS A 495 10.64 0.22 15.48
CA LYS A 495 9.52 -0.73 15.55
C LYS A 495 8.15 -0.10 15.74
N LEU A 496 8.07 1.15 16.21
CA LEU A 496 6.79 1.74 16.61
C LEU A 496 5.80 1.85 15.45
N LEU A 497 6.26 2.30 14.28
CA LEU A 497 5.40 2.47 13.10
C LEU A 497 5.20 1.19 12.27
N SER A 498 5.93 0.10 12.55
CA SER A 498 5.71 -1.18 11.84
C SER A 498 4.34 -1.77 12.12
N THR A 499 3.75 -1.46 13.28
CA THR A 499 2.54 -2.14 13.75
C THR A 499 1.58 -1.17 14.45
N GLY A 500 0.29 -1.37 14.25
CA GLY A 500 -0.75 -0.71 15.04
C GLY A 500 -1.04 0.75 14.70
N VAL A 501 -0.37 1.35 13.73
CA VAL A 501 -0.57 2.76 13.36
C VAL A 501 -1.16 2.86 11.96
N ASP A 502 -2.26 3.59 11.78
CA ASP A 502 -2.92 3.75 10.48
C ASP A 502 -2.40 4.99 9.73
N CYS A 503 -1.29 4.82 9.02
CA CYS A 503 -0.65 5.90 8.25
C CYS A 503 -1.29 6.05 6.87
N LYS A 504 -2.37 6.82 6.76
CA LYS A 504 -3.18 6.90 5.53
C LYS A 504 -2.47 7.56 4.35
N MET A 505 -1.54 8.50 4.60
CA MET A 505 -0.91 9.35 3.58
C MET A 505 0.51 8.94 3.19
N VAL A 506 1.02 7.82 3.69
CA VAL A 506 2.40 7.38 3.40
C VAL A 506 2.55 7.03 1.92
N LYS A 507 3.44 7.74 1.22
CA LYS A 507 3.78 7.56 -0.20
C LYS A 507 5.16 6.90 -0.40
N LEU A 508 6.03 6.95 0.61
CA LEU A 508 7.35 6.32 0.56
C LEU A 508 7.62 5.53 1.84
N ILE A 509 8.01 4.28 1.66
CA ILE A 509 8.51 3.40 2.73
C ILE A 509 9.97 3.09 2.43
N VAL A 510 10.87 3.37 3.36
CA VAL A 510 12.28 3.08 3.23
C VAL A 510 12.66 1.95 4.19
N LEU A 511 13.30 0.92 3.64
CA LEU A 511 13.74 -0.25 4.37
C LEU A 511 15.27 -0.18 4.56
N ASP A 512 15.69 0.30 5.74
CA ASP A 512 17.09 0.33 6.16
C ASP A 512 17.30 -0.46 7.46
N GLN A 513 16.57 -1.57 7.59
CA GLN A 513 16.72 -2.57 8.64
C GLN A 513 16.62 -3.98 8.08
N GLN A 514 17.15 -4.95 8.79
CA GLN A 514 16.89 -6.36 8.51
C GLN A 514 15.46 -6.71 8.98
N ILE A 515 14.77 -7.49 8.17
CA ILE A 515 13.43 -7.98 8.48
C ILE A 515 13.51 -9.51 8.62
N GLY A 516 13.25 -9.99 9.83
CA GLY A 516 13.41 -11.39 10.20
C GLY A 516 12.19 -12.26 9.92
N SER A 517 11.05 -11.69 9.51
CA SER A 517 9.84 -12.48 9.28
C SER A 517 8.96 -11.90 8.18
N MET A 518 8.28 -12.78 7.45
CA MET A 518 7.25 -12.40 6.47
C MET A 518 6.13 -11.58 7.10
N THR A 519 5.75 -11.88 8.32
CA THR A 519 4.73 -11.13 9.08
C THR A 519 5.12 -9.68 9.29
N GLU A 520 6.36 -9.40 9.74
CA GLU A 520 6.87 -8.04 9.92
C GLU A 520 6.93 -7.31 8.57
N PHE A 521 7.40 -7.98 7.54
CA PHE A 521 7.47 -7.45 6.19
C PHE A 521 6.09 -7.01 5.68
N LYS A 522 5.08 -7.88 5.75
CA LYS A 522 3.70 -7.56 5.36
C LYS A 522 3.11 -6.38 6.15
N GLN A 523 3.42 -6.28 7.44
CA GLN A 523 2.96 -5.17 8.26
C GLN A 523 3.58 -3.84 7.87
N ILE A 524 4.88 -3.83 7.56
CA ILE A 524 5.59 -2.65 7.06
C ILE A 524 5.02 -2.21 5.73
N ILE A 525 4.92 -3.11 4.76
CA ILE A 525 4.33 -2.81 3.43
C ILE A 525 2.90 -2.32 3.58
N GLY A 526 2.13 -2.93 4.47
CA GLY A 526 0.77 -2.53 4.78
C GLY A 526 0.59 -1.07 5.23
N ARG A 527 1.66 -0.37 5.65
CA ARG A 527 1.59 1.08 5.97
C ARG A 527 1.35 1.95 4.74
N GLY A 528 1.82 1.50 3.57
CA GLY A 528 1.64 2.22 2.30
C GLY A 528 0.32 1.92 1.58
N THR A 529 -0.39 0.87 1.91
CA THR A 529 -1.48 0.32 1.10
C THR A 529 -2.79 1.13 1.11
N ARG A 530 -2.92 2.15 1.94
CA ARG A 530 -4.13 2.98 1.96
C ARG A 530 -4.26 3.82 0.70
N LEU A 531 -5.45 3.85 0.11
CA LEU A 531 -5.82 4.77 -0.96
C LEU A 531 -6.41 6.06 -0.39
N ARG A 532 -6.01 7.19 -0.97
CA ARG A 532 -6.49 8.53 -0.68
C ARG A 532 -6.46 9.36 -1.96
N GLU A 533 -7.34 9.04 -2.90
CA GLU A 533 -7.34 9.63 -4.24
C GLU A 533 -7.66 11.12 -4.22
N ASN A 534 -8.56 11.55 -3.35
CA ASN A 534 -8.91 12.97 -3.20
C ASN A 534 -7.71 13.81 -2.73
N GLU A 535 -6.77 13.18 -2.01
CA GLU A 535 -5.53 13.79 -1.52
C GLU A 535 -4.32 13.41 -2.39
N GLY A 536 -4.57 12.87 -3.58
CA GLY A 536 -3.53 12.53 -4.57
C GLY A 536 -2.66 11.33 -4.18
N LYS A 537 -3.16 10.41 -3.35
CA LYS A 537 -2.47 9.15 -3.05
C LYS A 537 -3.15 7.95 -3.68
N THR A 538 -2.60 7.49 -4.79
CA THR A 538 -3.08 6.34 -5.58
C THR A 538 -2.15 5.14 -5.52
N ASN A 539 -0.90 5.33 -5.12
CA ASN A 539 0.15 4.32 -5.03
C ASN A 539 1.19 4.72 -3.97
N PHE A 540 2.18 3.88 -3.76
CA PHE A 540 3.35 4.20 -2.94
C PHE A 540 4.60 3.52 -3.48
N THR A 541 5.76 3.92 -2.95
CA THR A 541 7.06 3.35 -3.31
C THR A 541 7.71 2.72 -2.08
N VAL A 542 8.36 1.59 -2.29
CA VAL A 542 9.24 0.94 -1.31
C VAL A 542 10.67 1.11 -1.80
N MET A 543 11.52 1.72 -1.00
CA MET A 543 12.94 1.89 -1.27
C MET A 543 13.73 0.97 -0.33
N ASP A 544 14.51 0.06 -0.89
CA ASP A 544 15.16 -1.01 -0.15
C ASP A 544 16.68 -0.92 -0.25
N PHE A 545 17.34 -0.71 0.89
CA PHE A 545 18.81 -0.63 1.04
C PHE A 545 19.41 -1.92 1.65
N ARG A 546 18.58 -2.92 1.99
CA ARG A 546 18.98 -4.14 2.69
C ARG A 546 18.64 -5.42 1.94
N ASN A 547 18.14 -5.30 0.69
CA ASN A 547 17.68 -6.44 -0.13
C ASN A 547 16.63 -7.31 0.57
N VAL A 548 15.80 -6.68 1.43
CA VAL A 548 14.72 -7.39 2.13
C VAL A 548 13.51 -7.64 1.24
N THR A 549 13.38 -6.93 0.13
CA THR A 549 12.31 -7.13 -0.86
C THR A 549 12.41 -8.44 -1.63
N ARG A 550 13.53 -9.21 -1.49
CA ARG A 550 13.57 -10.62 -1.89
C ARG A 550 12.44 -11.46 -1.27
N LEU A 551 11.90 -11.03 -0.11
CA LEU A 551 10.76 -11.66 0.54
C LEU A 551 9.47 -11.60 -0.29
N PHE A 552 9.37 -10.74 -1.30
CA PHE A 552 8.26 -10.77 -2.27
C PHE A 552 8.26 -12.05 -3.13
N ALA A 553 9.40 -12.71 -3.27
CA ALA A 553 9.51 -13.98 -3.98
C ALA A 553 9.20 -15.20 -3.09
N ASP A 554 8.95 -14.98 -1.79
CA ASP A 554 8.60 -16.04 -0.86
C ASP A 554 7.17 -16.54 -1.17
N PRO A 555 6.93 -17.87 -1.26
CA PRO A 555 5.58 -18.43 -1.44
C PRO A 555 4.56 -18.00 -0.39
N ASP A 556 5.01 -17.59 0.81
CA ASP A 556 4.14 -17.08 1.88
C ASP A 556 3.75 -15.61 1.69
N TRP A 557 4.30 -14.94 0.66
CA TRP A 557 3.88 -13.61 0.29
C TRP A 557 2.52 -13.64 -0.39
N ASP A 558 1.45 -13.35 0.35
CA ASP A 558 0.07 -13.14 -0.12
C ASP A 558 -0.42 -14.04 -1.28
N GLY A 559 0.36 -15.09 -1.58
CA GLY A 559 -0.15 -16.15 -2.41
C GLY A 559 -1.39 -16.71 -1.73
N PRO A 560 -2.47 -16.97 -2.45
CA PRO A 560 -3.54 -17.74 -1.86
C PRO A 560 -2.92 -19.03 -1.35
N ILE A 561 -3.32 -19.44 -0.17
CA ILE A 561 -3.45 -20.86 0.05
C ILE A 561 -4.58 -21.24 -0.93
N GLU A 562 -4.27 -21.36 -2.21
CA GLU A 562 -5.08 -22.13 -3.13
C GLU A 562 -4.98 -23.57 -2.60
N MET A 563 -5.92 -23.89 -1.76
CA MET A 563 -6.26 -25.29 -1.58
C MET A 563 -6.82 -25.75 -2.91
N ASP A 564 -5.98 -26.33 -3.73
CA ASP A 564 -6.44 -27.19 -4.81
C ASP A 564 -7.25 -28.31 -4.13
N PRO A 565 -8.57 -28.37 -4.30
CA PRO A 565 -9.39 -29.38 -3.67
C PRO A 565 -9.04 -30.80 -4.09
N ASP A 566 -8.21 -30.99 -5.14
CA ASP A 566 -7.76 -32.27 -5.67
C ASP A 566 -6.33 -32.64 -5.24
N TYR A 567 -5.66 -31.85 -4.37
CA TYR A 567 -4.34 -32.20 -3.86
C TYR A 567 -4.45 -32.88 -2.50
N PRO A 568 -4.24 -34.23 -2.41
CA PRO A 568 -4.19 -34.88 -1.11
C PRO A 568 -3.00 -34.31 -0.33
N ILE A 569 -3.26 -33.95 0.93
CA ILE A 569 -2.24 -33.53 1.91
C ILE A 569 -1.23 -34.68 2.03
N LYS A 570 -0.25 -34.72 1.15
CA LYS A 570 0.99 -35.44 1.38
C LYS A 570 1.80 -34.56 2.30
N SER A 571 2.00 -35.03 3.53
CA SER A 571 3.01 -34.50 4.42
C SER A 571 4.29 -34.28 3.62
N ARG A 572 4.56 -33.04 3.22
CA ARG A 572 5.86 -32.66 2.70
C ARG A 572 6.80 -32.67 3.89
N GLU A 573 7.57 -33.75 3.99
CA GLU A 573 8.92 -33.59 4.51
C GLU A 573 9.58 -32.54 3.63
N ALA A 574 9.68 -31.35 4.19
CA ALA A 574 10.33 -30.21 3.54
C ALA A 574 11.81 -30.59 3.33
N LYS A 575 12.14 -30.99 2.12
CA LYS A 575 13.50 -30.78 1.62
C LYS A 575 13.59 -29.32 1.23
N THR A 576 13.75 -28.48 2.23
CA THR A 576 14.28 -27.14 2.09
C THR A 576 15.65 -27.23 1.45
N PRO A 577 15.97 -26.52 0.38
CA PRO A 577 17.36 -26.21 0.10
C PRO A 577 17.80 -25.33 1.27
N VAL A 578 18.58 -25.92 2.16
CA VAL A 578 19.28 -25.22 3.22
C VAL A 578 20.28 -24.31 2.51
N LEU A 579 19.89 -23.06 2.22
CA LEU A 579 20.86 -21.99 2.29
C LEU A 579 21.23 -21.92 3.78
N PRO A 580 22.50 -21.90 4.16
CA PRO A 580 22.87 -21.74 5.54
C PRO A 580 22.35 -20.39 6.02
N VAL A 581 21.18 -20.38 6.60
CA VAL A 581 20.82 -19.37 7.57
C VAL A 581 21.73 -19.71 8.74
N ASP A 582 22.66 -18.81 8.99
CA ASP A 582 23.39 -18.82 10.24
C ASP A 582 22.36 -18.61 11.35
N ASP A 583 21.83 -19.71 11.89
CA ASP A 583 20.91 -19.80 13.02
C ASP A 583 21.64 -19.50 14.34
N THR A 584 22.77 -18.83 14.29
CA THR A 584 23.32 -18.23 15.48
C THR A 584 22.36 -17.09 15.87
N PRO A 585 21.60 -17.26 16.98
CA PRO A 585 20.89 -16.12 17.56
C PRO A 585 21.95 -15.05 17.79
N PRO A 586 21.65 -13.77 17.53
CA PRO A 586 22.58 -12.70 17.84
C PRO A 586 23.05 -12.96 19.27
N ILE A 587 24.35 -13.13 19.45
CA ILE A 587 24.92 -13.34 20.77
C ILE A 587 24.46 -12.17 21.59
N VAL A 588 23.49 -12.40 22.45
CA VAL A 588 23.10 -11.47 23.51
C VAL A 588 24.30 -11.51 24.46
N GLY A 589 25.31 -10.74 24.09
CA GLY A 589 26.42 -10.48 24.99
C GLY A 589 25.89 -9.79 26.23
N ASP A 590 26.40 -10.17 27.37
CA ASP A 590 26.20 -9.53 28.66
C ASP A 590 26.11 -7.98 28.54
N PRO A 591 25.34 -7.29 29.37
CA PRO A 591 25.03 -5.85 29.27
C PRO A 591 26.20 -4.90 29.57
N ILE A 592 27.44 -5.29 29.40
CA ILE A 592 28.57 -4.37 29.24
C ILE A 592 28.76 -4.15 27.75
N THR A 593 27.84 -3.38 27.17
CA THR A 593 27.90 -3.00 25.76
C THR A 593 29.10 -2.08 25.53
N ARG A 594 30.16 -2.64 24.96
CA ARG A 594 31.17 -1.83 24.29
C ARG A 594 30.44 -1.03 23.19
N PRO A 595 30.75 0.28 23.08
CA PRO A 595 30.14 1.06 22.00
C PRO A 595 30.49 0.40 20.66
N LYS A 596 29.49 0.31 19.77
CA LYS A 596 29.70 -0.24 18.41
C LYS A 596 30.81 0.56 17.72
N PRO A 597 31.75 -0.09 17.00
CA PRO A 597 32.76 0.62 16.23
C PRO A 597 32.07 1.58 15.26
N LEU A 598 32.56 2.83 15.24
CA LEU A 598 32.03 3.88 14.36
C LEU A 598 33.12 4.28 13.35
N VAL A 599 32.82 4.09 12.06
CA VAL A 599 33.71 4.42 10.94
C VAL A 599 33.20 5.69 10.28
N ASP A 600 34.06 6.69 10.16
CA ASP A 600 33.77 7.94 9.47
C ASP A 600 34.04 7.84 7.96
N LYS A 601 33.79 8.94 7.22
CA LYS A 601 34.00 9.03 5.78
C LYS A 601 35.44 8.81 5.32
N ASP A 602 36.42 9.10 6.20
CA ASP A 602 37.84 8.95 5.86
C ASP A 602 38.25 7.47 5.98
N GLY A 603 37.53 6.69 6.77
CA GLY A 603 37.72 5.25 6.95
C GLY A 603 36.94 4.37 5.96
N CYS A 604 35.82 4.87 5.41
CA CYS A 604 35.04 4.13 4.42
C CYS A 604 34.16 5.11 3.63
N GLN A 605 34.38 5.18 2.31
CA GLN A 605 33.53 5.98 1.40
C GLN A 605 32.44 5.09 0.80
N VAL A 606 31.21 5.57 0.86
CA VAL A 606 30.04 4.84 0.36
C VAL A 606 29.40 5.63 -0.80
N MET A 607 29.06 4.92 -1.86
CA MET A 607 28.33 5.45 -3.00
C MET A 607 27.32 4.42 -3.53
N VAL A 608 26.25 4.89 -4.12
CA VAL A 608 25.30 4.03 -4.83
C VAL A 608 25.92 3.53 -6.13
N VAL A 609 25.96 2.22 -6.32
CA VAL A 609 26.51 1.59 -7.53
C VAL A 609 25.44 1.03 -8.47
N ASN A 610 24.27 0.72 -7.95
CA ASN A 610 23.17 0.19 -8.76
C ASN A 610 21.81 0.56 -8.17
N LYS A 611 20.86 0.87 -9.07
CA LYS A 611 19.45 1.06 -8.75
C LYS A 611 18.62 0.18 -9.67
N VAL A 612 17.79 -0.66 -9.10
CA VAL A 612 16.93 -1.61 -9.81
C VAL A 612 15.47 -1.34 -9.44
N VAL A 613 14.64 -1.11 -10.44
CA VAL A 613 13.20 -0.95 -10.25
C VAL A 613 12.51 -2.29 -10.51
N SER A 614 11.81 -2.78 -9.50
CA SER A 614 11.02 -4.01 -9.58
C SER A 614 9.53 -3.69 -9.53
N VAL A 615 8.79 -4.23 -10.47
CA VAL A 615 7.34 -4.09 -10.53
C VAL A 615 6.73 -5.45 -10.24
N TYR A 616 5.88 -5.51 -9.23
CA TYR A 616 5.19 -6.71 -8.81
C TYR A 616 3.72 -6.63 -9.18
N ASP A 617 3.11 -7.79 -9.55
CA ASP A 617 1.67 -7.88 -9.72
C ASP A 617 0.93 -7.97 -8.38
N ALA A 618 -0.38 -8.13 -8.44
CA ALA A 618 -1.19 -8.28 -7.24
C ALA A 618 -0.90 -9.60 -6.48
N ASP A 619 -0.29 -10.58 -7.17
CA ASP A 619 0.13 -11.87 -6.59
C ASP A 619 1.47 -11.78 -5.85
N GLY A 620 2.12 -10.60 -5.85
CA GLY A 620 3.50 -10.47 -5.39
C GLY A 620 4.51 -11.13 -6.32
N LYS A 621 4.08 -11.61 -7.50
CA LYS A 621 4.97 -12.17 -8.51
C LYS A 621 5.72 -11.05 -9.20
N LEU A 622 7.03 -11.18 -9.29
CA LEU A 622 7.87 -10.25 -10.01
C LEU A 622 7.49 -10.25 -11.49
N LEU A 623 6.84 -9.18 -11.95
CA LEU A 623 6.48 -9.00 -13.35
C LEU A 623 7.71 -8.69 -14.19
N ARG A 624 8.57 -7.81 -13.66
CA ARG A 624 9.83 -7.45 -14.31
C ARG A 624 10.78 -6.82 -13.30
N THR A 625 12.05 -7.02 -13.56
CA THR A 625 13.15 -6.29 -12.94
C THR A 625 13.89 -5.59 -14.07
N GLU A 626 14.08 -4.30 -13.97
CA GLU A 626 14.80 -3.53 -14.97
C GLU A 626 15.76 -2.57 -14.28
N SER A 627 16.89 -2.31 -14.95
CA SER A 627 17.79 -1.26 -14.49
C SER A 627 17.08 0.09 -14.53
N ILE A 628 17.55 1.07 -13.77
CA ILE A 628 16.99 2.43 -13.85
C ILE A 628 17.10 3.00 -15.28
N THR A 629 18.12 2.58 -16.04
CA THR A 629 18.30 2.94 -17.45
C THR A 629 17.19 2.34 -18.32
N ASP A 630 16.88 1.05 -18.16
CA ASP A 630 15.80 0.40 -18.92
C ASP A 630 14.41 0.93 -18.52
N TYR A 631 14.22 1.21 -17.24
CA TYR A 631 13.02 1.88 -16.72
C TYR A 631 12.86 3.27 -17.36
N THR A 632 13.94 4.05 -17.43
CA THR A 632 13.98 5.37 -18.08
C THR A 632 13.66 5.27 -19.56
N LYS A 633 14.32 4.35 -20.27
CA LYS A 633 14.07 4.06 -21.69
C LYS A 633 12.60 3.79 -21.95
N LYS A 634 11.99 2.93 -21.17
CA LYS A 634 10.59 2.56 -21.32
C LYS A 634 9.65 3.74 -21.10
N ASN A 635 9.86 4.52 -20.03
CA ASN A 635 9.04 5.70 -19.75
C ASN A 635 9.13 6.77 -20.85
N ILE A 636 10.31 6.90 -21.49
CA ILE A 636 10.48 7.79 -22.63
C ILE A 636 9.74 7.25 -23.85
N LEU A 637 9.88 5.95 -24.16
CA LEU A 637 9.21 5.32 -25.31
C LEU A 637 7.69 5.28 -25.17
N ASP A 638 7.17 5.10 -23.95
CA ASP A 638 5.73 5.17 -23.67
C ASP A 638 5.15 6.58 -23.92
N SER A 639 5.98 7.63 -23.70
CA SER A 639 5.59 9.03 -23.96
C SER A 639 5.84 9.46 -25.40
N PHE A 640 6.91 8.95 -26.01
CA PHE A 640 7.42 9.33 -27.32
C PHE A 640 7.90 8.08 -28.06
N ALA A 641 6.98 7.41 -28.76
CA ALA A 641 7.23 6.12 -29.41
C ALA A 641 8.38 6.15 -30.42
N THR A 642 8.66 7.30 -31.05
CA THR A 642 9.73 7.48 -32.03
C THR A 642 10.57 8.71 -31.75
N ILE A 643 11.79 8.71 -32.26
CA ILE A 643 12.69 9.86 -32.15
C ILE A 643 12.10 11.11 -32.80
N ASP A 644 11.34 10.96 -33.90
CA ASP A 644 10.72 12.08 -34.60
C ASP A 644 9.63 12.71 -33.75
N THR A 645 8.79 11.90 -33.07
CA THR A 645 7.79 12.42 -32.13
C THR A 645 8.42 13.12 -30.95
N PHE A 646 9.53 12.59 -30.43
CA PHE A 646 10.29 13.22 -29.36
C PHE A 646 10.89 14.55 -29.82
N THR A 647 11.59 14.57 -30.95
CA THR A 647 12.24 15.76 -31.50
C THR A 647 11.22 16.86 -31.82
N SER A 648 10.08 16.51 -32.42
CA SER A 648 8.99 17.46 -32.67
C SER A 648 8.50 18.09 -31.37
N LYS A 649 8.23 17.25 -30.34
CA LYS A 649 7.78 17.73 -29.05
C LYS A 649 8.82 18.59 -28.33
N TRP A 650 10.08 18.17 -28.37
CA TRP A 650 11.21 18.96 -27.85
C TRP A 650 11.27 20.35 -28.45
N ASN A 651 11.10 20.48 -29.78
CA ASN A 651 11.12 21.75 -30.48
C ASN A 651 9.86 22.63 -30.26
N GLU A 652 8.71 22.02 -29.94
CA GLU A 652 7.44 22.70 -29.67
C GLU A 652 7.36 23.28 -28.27
N ILE A 653 7.94 22.60 -27.26
CA ILE A 653 7.85 22.99 -25.85
C ILE A 653 8.57 24.34 -25.64
N LYS A 654 7.93 25.19 -24.85
CA LYS A 654 8.45 26.54 -24.55
C LYS A 654 9.68 26.53 -23.67
N LYS A 655 9.74 25.59 -22.72
CA LYS A 655 10.88 25.37 -21.84
C LYS A 655 11.32 23.92 -21.98
N LYS A 656 12.58 23.70 -22.32
CA LYS A 656 13.12 22.33 -22.45
C LYS A 656 13.20 21.62 -21.11
N SER A 657 13.32 22.37 -20.01
CA SER A 657 13.20 21.85 -18.65
C SER A 657 11.87 21.12 -18.37
N ASP A 658 10.78 21.47 -19.08
CA ASP A 658 9.46 20.84 -18.86
C ASP A 658 9.51 19.34 -19.15
N ILE A 659 10.38 18.86 -20.08
CA ILE A 659 10.56 17.41 -20.32
C ILE A 659 11.37 16.77 -19.19
N ALA A 660 12.43 17.46 -18.73
CA ALA A 660 13.20 16.98 -17.58
C ALA A 660 12.32 16.92 -16.32
N ASP A 661 11.46 17.92 -16.11
CA ASP A 661 10.51 17.96 -15.00
C ASP A 661 9.45 16.85 -15.13
N MET A 662 8.93 16.57 -16.32
CA MET A 662 8.02 15.44 -16.58
C MET A 662 8.69 14.08 -16.28
N LEU A 663 9.96 13.90 -16.62
CA LEU A 663 10.72 12.70 -16.30
C LEU A 663 11.01 12.62 -14.78
N LYS A 664 11.27 13.76 -14.17
CA LYS A 664 11.50 13.89 -12.74
C LYS A 664 10.24 13.53 -11.93
N GLU A 665 9.06 13.97 -12.36
CA GLU A 665 7.78 13.54 -11.79
C GLU A 665 7.58 12.02 -11.86
N ARG A 666 8.25 11.35 -12.79
CA ARG A 666 8.28 9.90 -12.93
C ARG A 666 9.40 9.22 -12.14
N GLY A 667 10.09 9.97 -11.28
CA GLY A 667 11.18 9.46 -10.46
C GLY A 667 12.48 9.25 -11.26
N ILE A 668 12.66 9.94 -12.40
CA ILE A 668 13.85 9.87 -13.26
C ILE A 668 14.59 11.21 -13.17
N ASP A 669 15.70 11.24 -12.44
CA ASP A 669 16.59 12.40 -12.42
C ASP A 669 17.66 12.24 -13.49
N LEU A 670 17.56 13.05 -14.57
CA LEU A 670 18.50 13.00 -15.69
C LEU A 670 19.92 13.40 -15.28
N ALA A 671 20.06 14.35 -14.35
CA ALA A 671 21.38 14.81 -13.92
C ALA A 671 22.11 13.69 -13.15
N GLU A 672 21.40 13.00 -12.27
CA GLU A 672 21.91 11.85 -11.54
C GLU A 672 22.27 10.69 -12.48
N LEU A 673 21.38 10.36 -13.43
CA LEU A 673 21.64 9.32 -14.43
C LEU A 673 22.86 9.63 -15.29
N LYS A 674 23.02 10.88 -15.74
CA LYS A 674 24.21 11.30 -16.51
C LYS A 674 25.49 11.18 -15.68
N THR A 675 25.43 11.52 -14.39
CA THR A 675 26.57 11.40 -13.49
C THR A 675 26.95 9.94 -13.29
N SER A 676 25.98 9.05 -13.07
CA SER A 676 26.21 7.61 -12.87
C SER A 676 26.76 6.90 -14.11
N GLN A 677 26.59 7.48 -15.30
CA GLN A 677 27.10 6.97 -16.57
C GLN A 677 28.33 7.75 -17.10
N GLU A 678 28.92 8.62 -16.28
CA GLU A 678 30.06 9.47 -16.62
C GLU A 678 29.76 10.40 -17.82
N MET A 679 28.50 10.77 -18.02
CA MET A 679 27.99 11.57 -19.15
C MET A 679 27.51 12.97 -18.74
N SER A 680 28.01 13.54 -17.65
CA SER A 680 27.60 14.86 -17.13
C SER A 680 27.67 16.00 -18.12
N ASN A 681 28.59 15.92 -19.11
CA ASN A 681 28.80 16.92 -20.17
C ASN A 681 27.89 16.71 -21.39
N VAL A 682 27.11 15.64 -21.45
CA VAL A 682 26.17 15.35 -22.54
C VAL A 682 24.95 16.25 -22.38
N ASP A 683 24.42 16.74 -23.50
CA ASP A 683 23.14 17.47 -23.48
C ASP A 683 21.97 16.57 -23.09
N ASP A 684 20.97 17.11 -22.43
CA ASP A 684 19.79 16.31 -21.97
C ASP A 684 19.05 15.67 -23.14
N PHE A 685 18.93 16.37 -24.27
CA PHE A 685 18.35 15.83 -25.49
C PHE A 685 19.10 14.60 -25.99
N ASP A 686 20.45 14.72 -26.09
CA ASP A 686 21.29 13.60 -26.55
C ASP A 686 21.29 12.43 -25.61
N PHE A 687 21.29 12.71 -24.32
CA PHE A 687 21.20 11.66 -23.30
C PHE A 687 19.87 10.90 -23.38
N ILE A 688 18.77 11.61 -23.53
CA ILE A 688 17.44 11.00 -23.72
C ILE A 688 17.43 10.18 -25.03
N CYS A 689 17.95 10.75 -26.13
CA CYS A 689 18.04 10.05 -27.41
C CYS A 689 18.94 8.81 -27.35
N HIS A 690 20.00 8.86 -26.57
CA HIS A 690 20.89 7.72 -26.34
C HIS A 690 20.16 6.59 -25.61
N ILE A 691 19.56 6.90 -24.46
CA ILE A 691 18.88 5.88 -23.65
C ILE A 691 17.68 5.28 -24.39
N ALA A 692 16.82 6.12 -24.98
CA ALA A 692 15.57 5.65 -25.56
C ALA A 692 15.74 5.03 -26.94
N TYR A 693 16.57 5.64 -27.81
CA TYR A 693 16.63 5.30 -29.24
C TYR A 693 18.01 4.79 -29.67
N GLY A 694 18.97 4.63 -28.74
CA GLY A 694 20.31 4.12 -29.03
C GLY A 694 21.17 5.03 -29.92
N LYS A 695 20.91 6.35 -29.90
CA LYS A 695 21.65 7.32 -30.69
C LYS A 695 23.00 7.63 -30.05
N LYS A 696 23.98 8.04 -30.88
CA LYS A 696 25.27 8.51 -30.41
C LYS A 696 25.10 9.83 -29.66
N THR A 697 25.69 9.92 -28.49
CA THR A 697 25.66 11.14 -27.66
C THR A 697 26.57 12.22 -28.24
N LEU A 698 26.12 13.46 -28.14
CA LEU A 698 26.93 14.65 -28.36
C LEU A 698 27.04 15.43 -27.06
N THR A 699 28.24 15.90 -26.74
CA THR A 699 28.42 16.85 -25.64
C THR A 699 27.85 18.21 -26.04
N ARG A 700 27.48 19.02 -25.04
CA ARG A 700 27.05 20.41 -25.26
C ARG A 700 28.05 21.20 -26.11
N ARG A 701 29.36 20.97 -25.92
CA ARG A 701 30.42 21.59 -26.67
C ARG A 701 30.42 21.18 -28.15
N GLU A 702 30.29 19.88 -28.43
CA GLU A 702 30.21 19.36 -29.81
C GLU A 702 29.01 19.93 -30.56
N ARG A 703 27.86 20.04 -29.90
CA ARG A 703 26.67 20.67 -30.47
C ARG A 703 26.90 22.14 -30.79
N ALA A 704 27.45 22.89 -29.87
CA ALA A 704 27.76 24.31 -30.09
C ALA A 704 28.75 24.52 -31.23
N GLU A 705 29.78 23.66 -31.34
CA GLU A 705 30.75 23.73 -32.45
C GLU A 705 30.08 23.43 -33.82
N GLN A 706 29.09 22.51 -33.84
CA GLN A 706 28.34 22.25 -35.06
C GLN A 706 27.46 23.43 -35.44
N VAL A 707 26.85 24.13 -34.46
CA VAL A 707 26.10 25.37 -34.72
C VAL A 707 27.00 26.47 -35.29
N LYS A 708 28.21 26.64 -34.72
CA LYS A 708 29.22 27.62 -35.24
C LYS A 708 29.59 27.38 -36.72
N LYS A 709 29.59 26.11 -37.14
CA LYS A 709 29.91 25.74 -38.55
C LYS A 709 28.76 26.03 -39.54
N ARG A 710 27.52 26.24 -39.06
CA ARG A 710 26.33 26.44 -39.93
C ARG A 710 26.06 27.86 -40.38
N ASP A 711 26.94 28.79 -40.10
CA ASP A 711 26.90 30.19 -40.59
C ASP A 711 25.57 30.96 -40.37
N ILE A 712 24.82 30.55 -39.30
CA ILE A 712 23.53 31.17 -38.97
C ILE A 712 23.63 32.60 -38.44
N PHE A 713 24.84 32.98 -38.01
CA PHE A 713 25.09 34.28 -37.39
C PHE A 713 25.30 35.41 -38.40
N THR A 714 25.61 35.11 -39.66
CA THR A 714 25.94 36.12 -40.72
C THR A 714 24.80 37.05 -41.08
N LYS A 715 23.54 36.61 -40.83
CA LYS A 715 22.35 37.43 -41.08
C LYS A 715 22.08 38.47 -40.01
N TYR A 716 22.78 38.41 -38.87
CA TYR A 716 22.62 39.36 -37.77
C TYR A 716 23.74 40.40 -37.78
N GLY A 717 23.42 41.63 -37.37
CA GLY A 717 24.41 42.69 -37.20
C GLY A 717 25.47 42.34 -36.13
N GLU A 718 26.62 42.93 -36.19
CA GLU A 718 27.79 42.59 -35.37
C GLU A 718 27.50 42.48 -33.86
N GLN A 719 26.75 43.41 -33.28
CA GLN A 719 26.41 43.41 -31.87
C GLN A 719 25.42 42.26 -31.49
N ALA A 720 24.44 41.99 -32.35
CA ALA A 720 23.51 40.90 -32.16
C ALA A 720 24.20 39.54 -32.30
N ARG A 721 25.18 39.44 -33.21
CA ARG A 721 26.01 38.25 -33.39
C ARG A 721 26.86 37.95 -32.14
N LEU A 722 27.49 38.94 -31.53
CA LEU A 722 28.25 38.78 -30.28
C LEU A 722 27.37 38.27 -29.14
N VAL A 723 26.11 38.73 -29.08
CA VAL A 723 25.13 38.23 -28.07
C VAL A 723 24.79 36.75 -28.31
N LEU A 724 24.54 36.35 -29.56
CA LEU A 724 24.22 34.95 -29.88
C LEU A 724 25.42 34.02 -29.65
N GLU A 725 26.64 34.48 -29.93
CA GLU A 725 27.87 33.72 -29.63
C GLU A 725 28.07 33.58 -28.13
N ALA A 726 27.80 34.63 -27.34
CA ALA A 726 27.88 34.56 -25.88
C ALA A 726 26.80 33.66 -25.29
N LEU A 727 25.57 33.65 -25.88
CA LEU A 727 24.53 32.70 -25.47
C LEU A 727 24.91 31.25 -25.76
N LEU A 728 25.56 31.00 -26.89
CA LEU A 728 26.07 29.67 -27.24
C LEU A 728 27.21 29.21 -26.31
N GLU A 729 28.01 30.13 -25.80
CA GLU A 729 29.05 29.85 -24.79
C GLU A 729 28.39 29.49 -23.44
N LYS A 730 27.38 30.24 -23.03
CA LYS A 730 26.58 29.88 -21.81
C LYS A 730 25.92 28.53 -21.94
N TYR A 731 25.35 28.17 -23.08
CA TYR A 731 24.84 26.85 -23.36
C TYR A 731 25.91 25.75 -23.18
N MET A 732 27.14 25.96 -23.63
CA MET A 732 28.22 24.99 -23.45
C MET A 732 28.57 24.76 -21.99
N GLU A 733 28.48 25.78 -21.14
CA GLU A 733 28.83 25.72 -19.72
C GLU A 733 27.68 25.17 -18.87
N GLU A 734 26.50 25.72 -19.02
CA GLU A 734 25.38 25.55 -18.08
C GLU A 734 24.15 24.82 -18.66
N GLY A 735 24.07 24.72 -20.00
CA GLY A 735 22.99 24.01 -20.70
C GLY A 735 21.89 24.93 -21.22
N ILE A 736 20.79 24.31 -21.72
CA ILE A 736 19.73 25.00 -22.46
C ILE A 736 18.88 25.94 -21.61
N SER A 737 18.74 25.68 -20.33
CA SER A 737 17.93 26.48 -19.38
C SER A 737 18.38 27.95 -19.36
N GLU A 738 19.65 28.21 -19.59
CA GLU A 738 20.20 29.56 -19.60
C GLU A 738 19.78 30.34 -20.85
N LEU A 739 19.56 29.69 -21.99
CA LEU A 739 19.05 30.36 -23.20
C LEU A 739 17.59 30.80 -23.04
N GLU A 740 16.82 30.07 -22.31
CA GLU A 740 15.36 30.30 -22.12
C GLU A 740 15.07 31.47 -21.18
N SER A 741 16.04 31.92 -20.40
CA SER A 741 15.86 32.96 -19.38
C SER A 741 16.39 34.30 -19.84
N LEU A 742 15.52 35.31 -19.86
CA LEU A 742 15.94 36.72 -20.09
C LEU A 742 16.85 37.26 -18.97
N THR A 743 16.95 36.57 -17.83
CA THR A 743 17.83 36.99 -16.73
C THR A 743 19.29 36.70 -17.01
N VAL A 744 19.58 35.80 -17.95
CA VAL A 744 20.95 35.53 -18.41
C VAL A 744 21.61 36.81 -18.91
N LEU A 745 20.86 37.73 -19.53
CA LEU A 745 21.38 39.02 -20.05
C LEU A 745 21.86 40.00 -18.96
N GLU A 746 21.57 39.69 -17.69
CA GLU A 746 21.99 40.47 -16.52
C GLU A 746 23.33 39.99 -15.94
N ASN A 747 23.88 38.88 -16.46
CA ASN A 747 25.11 38.25 -16.01
C ASN A 747 26.27 38.50 -17.00
N ASP A 748 27.51 38.25 -16.57
CA ASP A 748 28.65 38.23 -17.49
C ASP A 748 28.57 37.01 -18.42
N PRO A 749 28.93 37.12 -19.72
CA PRO A 749 29.59 38.28 -20.36
C PRO A 749 28.64 39.39 -20.89
N PHE A 750 27.31 39.22 -20.81
CA PHE A 750 26.32 40.13 -21.42
C PHE A 750 26.37 41.53 -20.82
N ARG A 751 26.66 41.67 -19.53
CA ARG A 751 26.83 42.98 -18.87
C ARG A 751 27.83 43.89 -19.57
N ARG A 752 28.85 43.30 -20.18
CA ARG A 752 29.89 44.04 -20.95
C ARG A 752 29.38 44.53 -22.29
N LEU A 753 28.33 43.87 -22.83
CA LEU A 753 27.72 44.25 -24.12
C LEU A 753 26.64 45.35 -23.95
N GLY A 754 26.19 45.58 -22.71
CA GLY A 754 25.24 46.63 -22.40
C GLY A 754 24.13 46.21 -21.45
N SER A 755 23.20 47.13 -21.19
CA SER A 755 22.00 46.77 -20.40
C SER A 755 21.09 45.86 -21.19
N LYS A 756 20.31 45.03 -20.49
CA LYS A 756 19.28 44.14 -21.07
C LYS A 756 18.39 44.81 -22.12
N ALA A 757 18.01 46.08 -21.87
CA ALA A 757 17.23 46.87 -22.82
C ALA A 757 17.99 47.20 -24.08
N ASN A 758 19.28 47.48 -23.98
CA ASN A 758 20.15 47.76 -25.13
C ASN A 758 20.43 46.49 -25.93
N ILE A 759 20.72 45.39 -25.28
CA ILE A 759 20.94 44.10 -25.94
C ILE A 759 19.71 43.69 -26.77
N VAL A 760 18.51 43.81 -26.24
CA VAL A 760 17.28 43.53 -26.97
C VAL A 760 17.10 44.46 -28.18
N LYS A 761 17.55 45.70 -28.11
CA LYS A 761 17.52 46.65 -29.26
C LYS A 761 18.48 46.27 -30.40
N PHE A 762 19.57 45.53 -30.13
CA PHE A 762 20.47 45.04 -31.20
C PHE A 762 19.75 44.10 -32.18
N PHE A 763 18.64 43.49 -31.75
CA PHE A 763 17.82 42.60 -32.57
C PHE A 763 16.60 43.29 -33.20
N GLY A 764 16.36 44.58 -32.91
CA GLY A 764 15.16 45.30 -33.36
C GLY A 764 14.01 45.30 -32.36
N GLY A 765 14.19 44.69 -31.17
CA GLY A 765 13.20 44.62 -30.10
C GLY A 765 13.04 43.25 -29.47
N LYS A 766 12.24 43.18 -28.42
CA LYS A 766 12.04 41.94 -27.63
C LYS A 766 11.51 40.77 -28.47
N ARG A 767 10.61 41.04 -29.41
CA ARG A 767 10.05 40.01 -30.29
C ARG A 767 11.11 39.37 -31.19
N ASP A 768 11.96 40.21 -31.79
CA ASP A 768 12.98 39.74 -32.72
C ASP A 768 14.11 39.07 -31.97
N TYR A 769 14.49 39.54 -30.78
CA TYR A 769 15.40 38.83 -29.89
C TYR A 769 14.92 37.42 -29.58
N LEU A 770 13.66 37.26 -29.09
CA LEU A 770 13.09 35.93 -28.78
C LEU A 770 13.01 35.04 -30.02
N LYS A 771 12.77 35.60 -31.21
CA LYS A 771 12.81 34.86 -32.47
C LYS A 771 14.22 34.37 -32.78
N ALA A 772 15.24 35.19 -32.56
CA ALA A 772 16.64 34.83 -32.79
C ALA A 772 17.10 33.73 -31.80
N VAL A 773 16.73 33.84 -30.53
CA VAL A 773 17.02 32.79 -29.53
C VAL A 773 16.34 31.49 -29.90
N LYS A 774 15.05 31.51 -30.27
CA LYS A 774 14.33 30.31 -30.70
C LYS A 774 14.95 29.65 -31.93
N GLU A 775 15.43 30.45 -32.86
CA GLU A 775 16.14 29.94 -34.04
C GLU A 775 17.51 29.32 -33.68
N LEU A 776 18.21 29.91 -32.72
CA LEU A 776 19.43 29.31 -32.15
C LEU A 776 19.13 27.97 -31.52
N GLU A 777 18.12 27.89 -30.67
CA GLU A 777 17.65 26.64 -30.04
C GLU A 777 17.31 25.56 -31.08
N GLN A 778 16.49 25.92 -32.07
CA GLN A 778 16.11 25.01 -33.14
C GLN A 778 17.36 24.53 -33.93
N THR A 779 18.35 25.39 -34.14
CA THR A 779 19.54 24.99 -34.82
C THR A 779 20.41 24.06 -33.99
N ILE A 780 20.43 24.22 -32.66
CA ILE A 780 21.10 23.31 -31.73
C ILE A 780 20.56 21.90 -31.87
N TYR A 781 19.23 21.74 -31.96
CA TYR A 781 18.55 20.42 -31.91
C TYR A 781 18.14 19.85 -33.28
N ASN A 782 18.19 20.59 -34.35
CA ASN A 782 17.98 20.09 -35.72
C ASN A 782 19.24 19.46 -36.35
N ILE A 783 20.21 19.11 -35.55
CA ILE A 783 21.41 18.40 -35.99
C ILE A 783 21.15 16.93 -35.74
N ALA A 784 20.93 16.21 -36.83
CA ALA A 784 20.74 14.76 -36.82
C ALA A 784 22.01 14.01 -36.46
#